data_48ebd31801d8595196656f137997d076
#
_entry.id   48ebd31801d8595196656f137997d076
#
_cell.length_a   1.000
_cell.length_b   1.000
_cell.length_c   1.000
_cell.angle_alpha   90.00
_cell.angle_beta   90.00
_cell.angle_gamma   90.00
#
_symmetry.space_group_name_H-M   'P 1'
#
loop_
_entity.id
_entity.type
_entity.pdbx_description
1 polymer ?
#
loop_
_entity_poly.entity_id
_entity_poly.type
_entity_poly.pdbx_seq_one_letter_code
_entity_poly.pdbx_strand_id
1 'polypeptide(L)'
;MEKYIKKFKNAQDNKIPRGVALGNFDGIHVGHSELLQTLINECRRRNLVSCVYTFENHPNNVIFKDKHTPVIMTVEQKIKIMEELGVNELFLEHFDEDYAATSPEDFIKNILVKKLGAKLVVVGFDYSYGRFGKGNVEMLKEKGKEYGFDVIVIPQIKRFLPGLEKEVKVSSTVLRELICSADLLNYKTLTGRNYSIPGKVAQGRNVGKKLGFPTANILPKDGFALPEFGVYATVTHAGGNTYRSITNIGNNPTFKDIGSITVETHLIGFKGELYGQDIEVEFIKKMRGEIAFASPEELINQISKDLKDRKDMNDGIQKMYERNGVEIYYVPANKFKTAVIKVMICDNLSHERAYKNSLISAILNSGTKNYPTIKKISEKMQELYGAGLSVGVSSVGETQTTEIWTEYTEQKYVPNNPRLEDEIIDFIFELIFNPDTREYNGKIGFVQETFERERINRDEQIKAIINDKHSYAHRRCIEVMCENEPYSVNSIGKIGDGDNLTPVSLYEYYKEQFLKNSVVKIFYCGKNYPEILTEYTAKFFENAQRIQINEAYLQKDEIKESDVKYVEEVQNITQGKLFMGFRVNTQPLSAEYYAAVLCVAILGQGTQSKMFVNIREKNSMAYYAAAYSNRMKGVMLAYCAIDFANKEAAQTLIKEQLDAIRNGDITQDEYIAAVKTLCNDLYSYSDSQSHMLSYYFNQSVLGKITDPSEYAEKIKEVTIEDISKAAKRISLDTVYFLTGEGE
;
A
#
# COMPACT_ATOMS: atom_id res chain seq x y z
N MET A 1 9.55 27.82 -3.15
CA MET A 1 10.16 28.26 -4.42
C MET A 1 9.56 27.42 -5.51
N GLU A 2 8.71 27.98 -6.33
CA GLU A 2 8.20 27.31 -7.52
C GLU A 2 9.34 27.14 -8.49
N LYS A 3 9.72 25.91 -8.77
CA LYS A 3 10.73 25.59 -9.81
C LYS A 3 10.01 25.57 -11.16
N TYR A 4 10.12 26.64 -11.91
CA TYR A 4 9.64 26.66 -13.29
C TYR A 4 10.66 26.01 -14.23
N ILE A 5 10.26 24.99 -14.99
CA ILE A 5 11.00 24.56 -16.17
C ILE A 5 10.94 25.69 -17.19
N LYS A 6 12.10 26.23 -17.55
CA LYS A 6 12.17 27.21 -18.63
C LYS A 6 11.98 26.48 -19.96
N LYS A 7 10.92 26.82 -20.70
CA LYS A 7 10.73 26.40 -22.09
C LYS A 7 11.50 27.32 -22.99
N PHE A 8 12.52 26.82 -23.67
CA PHE A 8 13.27 27.62 -24.66
C PHE A 8 12.93 27.18 -26.07
N LYS A 9 12.28 28.05 -26.86
CA LYS A 9 12.19 27.91 -28.32
C LYS A 9 13.44 28.43 -29.02
N ASN A 10 14.16 29.41 -28.43
CA ASN A 10 15.42 29.97 -28.96
C ASN A 10 16.40 30.16 -27.81
N ALA A 11 17.48 29.37 -27.77
CA ALA A 11 18.56 29.57 -26.82
C ALA A 11 19.45 30.73 -27.31
N GLN A 12 19.37 31.88 -26.67
CA GLN A 12 20.26 33.02 -26.92
C GLN A 12 21.48 33.06 -26.01
N ASP A 13 21.60 32.14 -25.02
CA ASP A 13 22.66 32.20 -24.01
C ASP A 13 23.45 30.88 -23.92
N ASN A 14 24.44 30.77 -24.86
CA ASN A 14 25.40 29.65 -24.86
C ASN A 14 26.47 29.74 -23.78
N LYS A 15 26.40 30.74 -22.87
CA LYS A 15 27.35 30.91 -21.78
C LYS A 15 27.03 30.04 -20.54
N ILE A 16 25.82 29.48 -20.45
CA ILE A 16 25.42 28.62 -19.34
C ILE A 16 25.87 27.19 -19.63
N PRO A 17 26.77 26.60 -18.84
CA PRO A 17 27.17 25.23 -19.04
C PRO A 17 26.06 24.26 -18.62
N ARG A 18 25.67 23.36 -19.53
CA ARG A 18 24.57 22.41 -19.33
C ARG A 18 25.04 20.96 -19.40
N GLY A 19 24.41 20.11 -18.60
CA GLY A 19 24.26 18.71 -18.93
C GLY A 19 22.98 18.50 -19.72
N VAL A 20 23.03 17.73 -20.79
CA VAL A 20 21.90 17.58 -21.73
C VAL A 20 21.51 16.12 -21.86
N ALA A 21 20.24 15.80 -21.56
CA ALA A 21 19.65 14.51 -21.89
C ALA A 21 18.99 14.57 -23.28
N LEU A 22 19.24 13.57 -24.11
CA LEU A 22 18.71 13.49 -25.46
C LEU A 22 17.74 12.32 -25.60
N GLY A 23 16.55 12.56 -26.11
CA GLY A 23 15.57 11.50 -26.36
C GLY A 23 14.19 12.03 -26.73
N ASN A 24 13.31 11.13 -27.19
CA ASN A 24 11.91 11.46 -27.44
C ASN A 24 11.07 11.50 -26.15
N PHE A 25 11.48 10.74 -25.13
CA PHE A 25 10.84 10.67 -23.82
C PHE A 25 9.32 10.44 -23.89
N ASP A 26 8.87 9.64 -24.86
CA ASP A 26 7.46 9.26 -24.97
C ASP A 26 7.14 8.13 -24.02
N GLY A 27 6.26 8.40 -23.03
CA GLY A 27 5.88 7.48 -21.96
C GLY A 27 6.73 7.57 -20.69
N ILE A 28 7.91 8.21 -20.69
CA ILE A 28 8.87 8.34 -19.57
C ILE A 28 8.85 7.10 -18.65
N HIS A 29 9.30 5.97 -19.16
CA HIS A 29 9.43 4.71 -18.44
C HIS A 29 10.67 4.70 -17.53
N VAL A 30 10.83 3.66 -16.71
CA VAL A 30 11.95 3.52 -15.75
C VAL A 30 13.31 3.73 -16.41
N GLY A 31 13.52 3.33 -17.67
CA GLY A 31 14.76 3.62 -18.42
C GLY A 31 14.98 5.10 -18.70
N HIS A 32 13.93 5.83 -19.04
CA HIS A 32 13.98 7.28 -19.19
C HIS A 32 14.17 7.97 -17.83
N SER A 33 13.53 7.47 -16.79
CA SER A 33 13.69 8.01 -15.41
C SER A 33 15.12 7.87 -14.93
N GLU A 34 15.77 6.73 -15.15
CA GLU A 34 17.18 6.49 -14.82
C GLU A 34 18.11 7.47 -15.58
N LEU A 35 17.84 7.68 -16.88
CA LEU A 35 18.59 8.62 -17.70
C LEU A 35 18.47 10.06 -17.16
N LEU A 36 17.26 10.48 -16.83
CA LEU A 36 16.99 11.82 -16.29
C LEU A 36 17.59 11.99 -14.89
N GLN A 37 17.50 10.98 -14.03
CA GLN A 37 18.08 11.01 -12.69
C GLN A 37 19.62 11.08 -12.75
N THR A 38 20.24 10.30 -13.63
CA THR A 38 21.69 10.37 -13.87
C THR A 38 22.11 11.77 -14.35
N LEU A 39 21.35 12.37 -15.29
CA LEU A 39 21.58 13.73 -15.71
C LEU A 39 21.57 14.72 -14.55
N ILE A 40 20.51 14.68 -13.74
CA ILE A 40 20.30 15.61 -12.61
C ILE A 40 21.44 15.49 -11.61
N ASN A 41 21.79 14.26 -11.23
CA ASN A 41 22.85 13.98 -10.25
C ASN A 41 24.23 14.44 -10.74
N GLU A 42 24.57 14.11 -11.98
CA GLU A 42 25.84 14.52 -12.57
C GLU A 42 25.92 16.05 -12.78
N CYS A 43 24.80 16.70 -13.15
CA CYS A 43 24.74 18.15 -13.23
C CYS A 43 24.98 18.81 -11.88
N ARG A 44 24.38 18.29 -10.80
CA ARG A 44 24.63 18.80 -9.44
C ARG A 44 26.10 18.64 -9.05
N ARG A 45 26.68 17.47 -9.29
CA ARG A 45 28.10 17.19 -8.97
C ARG A 45 29.07 18.09 -9.72
N ARG A 46 28.74 18.46 -10.96
CA ARG A 46 29.59 19.26 -11.86
C ARG A 46 29.24 20.74 -11.90
N ASN A 47 28.27 21.19 -11.10
CA ASN A 47 27.73 22.56 -11.13
C ASN A 47 27.24 22.99 -12.52
N LEU A 48 26.49 22.07 -13.19
CA LEU A 48 25.86 22.30 -14.49
C LEU A 48 24.36 22.47 -14.33
N VAL A 49 23.71 23.11 -15.30
CA VAL A 49 22.24 23.16 -15.39
C VAL A 49 21.75 21.90 -16.11
N SER A 50 20.83 21.15 -15.50
CA SER A 50 20.22 19.99 -16.16
C SER A 50 19.21 20.43 -17.21
N CYS A 51 19.41 20.00 -18.44
CA CYS A 51 18.60 20.34 -19.61
C CYS A 51 18.15 19.07 -20.32
N VAL A 52 16.87 18.96 -20.66
CA VAL A 52 16.36 17.91 -21.53
C VAL A 52 16.10 18.49 -22.92
N TYR A 53 16.62 17.83 -23.94
CA TYR A 53 16.33 18.13 -25.33
C TYR A 53 15.41 17.06 -25.91
N THR A 54 14.21 17.43 -26.31
CA THR A 54 13.17 16.53 -26.82
C THR A 54 12.31 17.23 -27.87
N PHE A 55 11.29 16.53 -28.38
CA PHE A 55 10.48 16.98 -29.49
C PHE A 55 9.04 17.31 -29.10
N GLU A 56 8.45 18.33 -29.76
CA GLU A 56 7.02 18.65 -29.62
C GLU A 56 6.12 17.59 -30.27
N ASN A 57 6.58 16.98 -31.37
CA ASN A 57 5.90 15.93 -32.13
C ASN A 57 6.76 14.67 -32.23
N HIS A 58 6.14 13.55 -32.55
CA HIS A 58 6.86 12.26 -32.61
C HIS A 58 7.68 12.18 -33.92
N PRO A 59 9.02 12.01 -33.87
CA PRO A 59 9.88 11.97 -35.05
C PRO A 59 9.46 10.95 -36.12
N ASN A 60 9.01 9.75 -35.69
CA ASN A 60 8.60 8.71 -36.63
C ASN A 60 7.40 9.13 -37.49
N ASN A 61 6.53 10.00 -37.00
CA ASN A 61 5.36 10.45 -37.77
C ASN A 61 5.71 11.43 -38.90
N VAL A 62 6.92 11.99 -38.85
CA VAL A 62 7.48 12.81 -39.96
C VAL A 62 8.30 11.94 -40.93
N ILE A 63 9.10 11.01 -40.35
CA ILE A 63 10.01 10.15 -41.16
C ILE A 63 9.21 9.09 -41.95
N PHE A 64 8.20 8.48 -41.33
CA PHE A 64 7.41 7.37 -41.90
C PHE A 64 5.97 7.80 -42.10
N LYS A 65 5.70 8.54 -43.18
CA LYS A 65 4.36 9.12 -43.49
C LYS A 65 3.25 8.07 -43.59
N ASP A 66 3.58 6.85 -44.00
CA ASP A 66 2.63 5.76 -44.18
C ASP A 66 2.38 4.94 -42.91
N LYS A 67 3.14 5.19 -41.83
CA LYS A 67 3.05 4.44 -40.56
C LYS A 67 2.99 5.37 -39.37
N HIS A 68 1.79 5.68 -38.91
CA HIS A 68 1.59 6.49 -37.72
C HIS A 68 1.99 5.76 -36.43
N THR A 69 2.89 6.37 -35.67
CA THR A 69 3.25 5.87 -34.32
C THR A 69 2.39 6.58 -33.28
N PRO A 70 1.53 5.85 -32.54
CA PRO A 70 0.69 6.48 -31.52
C PRO A 70 1.52 7.11 -30.39
N VAL A 71 1.11 8.28 -29.93
CA VAL A 71 1.75 9.05 -28.86
C VAL A 71 1.22 8.55 -27.51
N ILE A 72 2.11 8.33 -26.52
CA ILE A 72 1.74 7.83 -25.20
C ILE A 72 1.30 8.95 -24.27
N MET A 73 1.89 10.14 -24.40
CA MET A 73 1.62 11.28 -23.52
C MET A 73 1.71 12.61 -24.27
N THR A 74 1.01 13.62 -23.77
CA THR A 74 1.10 14.98 -24.28
C THR A 74 2.40 15.66 -23.85
N VAL A 75 2.73 16.77 -24.49
CA VAL A 75 3.88 17.61 -24.13
C VAL A 75 3.70 18.16 -22.70
N GLU A 76 2.47 18.54 -22.34
CA GLU A 76 2.13 19.06 -21.01
C GLU A 76 2.38 18.00 -19.92
N GLN A 77 1.94 16.76 -20.13
CA GLN A 77 2.22 15.64 -19.24
C GLN A 77 3.73 15.37 -19.12
N LYS A 78 4.44 15.38 -20.24
CA LYS A 78 5.91 15.22 -20.28
C LYS A 78 6.61 16.30 -19.45
N ILE A 79 6.20 17.56 -19.60
CA ILE A 79 6.72 18.69 -18.83
C ILE A 79 6.49 18.47 -17.33
N LYS A 80 5.26 18.16 -16.94
CA LYS A 80 4.89 17.95 -15.52
C LYS A 80 5.76 16.88 -14.85
N ILE A 81 5.97 15.75 -15.54
CA ILE A 81 6.79 14.66 -15.01
C ILE A 81 8.27 15.08 -14.88
N MET A 82 8.81 15.79 -15.88
CA MET A 82 10.19 16.29 -15.84
C MET A 82 10.40 17.34 -14.73
N GLU A 83 9.40 18.18 -14.48
CA GLU A 83 9.37 19.11 -13.35
C GLU A 83 9.40 18.37 -12.00
N GLU A 84 8.57 17.34 -11.86
CA GLU A 84 8.53 16.51 -10.66
C GLU A 84 9.86 15.79 -10.39
N LEU A 85 10.55 15.34 -11.45
CA LEU A 85 11.88 14.74 -11.34
C LEU A 85 12.98 15.76 -10.98
N GLY A 86 12.74 17.06 -11.19
CA GLY A 86 13.67 18.13 -10.85
C GLY A 86 14.61 18.57 -11.98
N VAL A 87 14.24 18.36 -13.21
CA VAL A 87 14.92 18.93 -14.40
C VAL A 87 14.83 20.45 -14.34
N ASN A 88 15.93 21.17 -14.66
CA ASN A 88 15.96 22.64 -14.59
C ASN A 88 15.44 23.30 -15.86
N GLU A 89 15.79 22.76 -17.03
CA GLU A 89 15.47 23.34 -18.32
C GLU A 89 14.98 22.26 -19.29
N LEU A 90 13.97 22.62 -20.11
CA LEU A 90 13.46 21.77 -21.17
C LEU A 90 13.54 22.51 -22.50
N PHE A 91 14.20 21.90 -23.46
CA PHE A 91 14.27 22.38 -24.84
C PHE A 91 13.37 21.54 -25.74
N LEU A 92 12.30 22.14 -26.25
CA LEU A 92 11.36 21.52 -27.18
C LEU A 92 11.68 21.95 -28.60
N GLU A 93 12.07 20.99 -29.43
CA GLU A 93 12.32 21.21 -30.87
C GLU A 93 11.13 20.68 -31.67
N HIS A 94 10.79 21.38 -32.74
CA HIS A 94 9.83 20.88 -33.71
C HIS A 94 10.56 20.00 -34.73
N PHE A 95 10.16 18.72 -34.81
CA PHE A 95 10.77 17.78 -35.75
C PHE A 95 10.04 17.85 -37.07
N ASP A 96 10.68 18.45 -38.08
CA ASP A 96 10.20 18.56 -39.45
C ASP A 96 11.18 17.91 -40.45
N GLU A 97 10.91 18.01 -41.75
CA GLU A 97 11.75 17.43 -42.80
C GLU A 97 13.13 18.09 -42.84
N ASP A 98 13.21 19.40 -42.61
CA ASP A 98 14.47 20.15 -42.58
C ASP A 98 15.34 19.71 -41.38
N TYR A 99 14.72 19.55 -40.22
CA TYR A 99 15.42 19.02 -39.06
C TYR A 99 15.87 17.55 -39.27
N ALA A 100 15.03 16.71 -39.87
CA ALA A 100 15.36 15.33 -40.23
C ALA A 100 16.54 15.21 -41.21
N ALA A 101 16.80 16.24 -42.03
CA ALA A 101 17.91 16.33 -42.97
C ALA A 101 19.24 16.77 -42.33
N THR A 102 19.24 17.17 -41.04
CA THR A 102 20.44 17.64 -40.31
C THR A 102 21.50 16.54 -40.24
N SER A 103 22.74 16.85 -40.63
CA SER A 103 23.84 15.87 -40.51
C SER A 103 24.18 15.57 -39.05
N PRO A 104 24.74 14.40 -38.74
CA PRO A 104 25.19 14.12 -37.36
C PRO A 104 26.22 15.15 -36.85
N GLU A 105 27.13 15.58 -37.65
CA GLU A 105 28.13 16.60 -37.33
C GLU A 105 27.46 17.96 -37.03
N ASP A 106 26.51 18.39 -37.88
CA ASP A 106 25.78 19.65 -37.67
C ASP A 106 24.95 19.61 -36.40
N PHE A 107 24.32 18.49 -36.09
CA PHE A 107 23.62 18.30 -34.82
C PHE A 107 24.55 18.54 -33.61
N ILE A 108 25.71 17.91 -33.60
CA ILE A 108 26.69 18.08 -32.50
C ILE A 108 27.16 19.54 -32.45
N LYS A 109 27.66 20.08 -33.59
CA LYS A 109 28.30 21.40 -33.62
C LYS A 109 27.33 22.53 -33.37
N ASN A 110 26.18 22.50 -34.04
CA ASN A 110 25.26 23.65 -34.03
C ASN A 110 24.23 23.55 -32.91
N ILE A 111 23.77 22.33 -32.56
CA ILE A 111 22.77 22.15 -31.51
C ILE A 111 23.43 21.91 -30.15
N LEU A 112 24.22 20.85 -29.99
CA LEU A 112 24.75 20.52 -28.67
C LEU A 112 25.76 21.57 -28.17
N VAL A 113 26.71 21.95 -29.01
CA VAL A 113 27.79 22.87 -28.63
C VAL A 113 27.35 24.32 -28.67
N LYS A 114 26.91 24.81 -29.85
CA LYS A 114 26.63 26.25 -30.03
C LYS A 114 25.29 26.67 -29.38
N LYS A 115 24.22 25.89 -29.54
CA LYS A 115 22.88 26.27 -29.09
C LYS A 115 22.68 25.94 -27.60
N LEU A 116 23.10 24.75 -27.14
CA LEU A 116 22.86 24.27 -25.77
C LEU A 116 24.04 24.48 -24.84
N GLY A 117 25.27 24.69 -25.31
CA GLY A 117 26.45 24.82 -24.45
C GLY A 117 26.76 23.56 -23.69
N ALA A 118 26.53 22.38 -24.27
CA ALA A 118 26.67 21.10 -23.61
C ALA A 118 28.08 20.86 -23.09
N LYS A 119 28.20 20.48 -21.81
CA LYS A 119 29.42 20.00 -21.13
C LYS A 119 29.30 18.55 -20.70
N LEU A 120 28.08 18.04 -20.65
CA LEU A 120 27.74 16.65 -20.39
C LEU A 120 26.57 16.30 -21.31
N VAL A 121 26.60 15.11 -21.91
CA VAL A 121 25.50 14.53 -22.67
C VAL A 121 25.15 13.18 -22.08
N VAL A 122 23.88 12.92 -21.77
CA VAL A 122 23.37 11.65 -21.26
C VAL A 122 22.38 11.06 -22.26
N VAL A 123 22.62 9.82 -22.68
CA VAL A 123 21.83 9.13 -23.71
C VAL A 123 21.58 7.66 -23.35
N GLY A 124 20.55 7.06 -23.94
CA GLY A 124 20.37 5.61 -23.92
C GLY A 124 21.39 4.87 -24.81
N PHE A 125 21.59 3.60 -24.54
CA PHE A 125 22.56 2.74 -25.28
C PHE A 125 22.27 2.63 -26.78
N ASP A 126 21.01 2.79 -27.20
CA ASP A 126 20.52 2.69 -28.59
C ASP A 126 20.25 4.05 -29.25
N TYR A 127 20.72 5.13 -28.63
CA TYR A 127 20.46 6.47 -29.13
C TYR A 127 21.09 6.69 -30.51
N SER A 128 20.27 7.13 -31.44
CA SER A 128 20.67 7.53 -32.79
C SER A 128 20.15 8.93 -33.16
N TYR A 129 20.90 9.67 -33.95
CA TYR A 129 20.60 11.05 -34.32
C TYR A 129 21.09 11.42 -35.71
N GLY A 130 20.68 12.60 -36.18
CA GLY A 130 21.03 13.09 -37.48
C GLY A 130 20.35 12.33 -38.62
N ARG A 131 20.63 12.77 -39.86
CA ARG A 131 20.00 12.25 -41.07
C ARG A 131 20.13 10.74 -41.18
N PHE A 132 18.98 10.06 -41.33
CA PHE A 132 18.84 8.58 -41.37
C PHE A 132 19.39 7.85 -40.15
N GLY A 133 19.49 8.50 -38.97
CA GLY A 133 20.03 7.90 -37.77
C GLY A 133 21.51 7.49 -37.89
N LYS A 134 22.28 8.14 -38.73
CA LYS A 134 23.70 7.79 -38.97
C LYS A 134 24.60 8.14 -37.80
N GLY A 135 24.22 9.09 -36.94
CA GLY A 135 24.91 9.36 -35.68
C GLY A 135 24.57 8.33 -34.62
N ASN A 136 25.55 7.86 -33.89
CA ASN A 136 25.41 6.87 -32.81
C ASN A 136 26.18 7.29 -31.56
N VAL A 137 26.14 6.47 -30.52
CA VAL A 137 26.76 6.72 -29.22
C VAL A 137 28.30 6.80 -29.33
N GLU A 138 28.91 5.96 -30.14
CA GLU A 138 30.37 5.96 -30.37
C GLU A 138 30.83 7.25 -30.98
N MET A 139 30.18 7.72 -32.05
CA MET A 139 30.44 9.01 -32.68
C MET A 139 30.24 10.17 -31.70
N LEU A 140 29.20 10.10 -30.84
CA LEU A 140 28.96 11.11 -29.80
C LEU A 140 30.11 11.19 -28.80
N LYS A 141 30.66 10.05 -28.36
CA LYS A 141 31.83 9.97 -27.45
C LYS A 141 33.10 10.50 -28.10
N GLU A 142 33.34 10.16 -29.37
CA GLU A 142 34.48 10.63 -30.11
C GLU A 142 34.46 12.14 -30.28
N LYS A 143 33.35 12.67 -30.77
CA LYS A 143 33.13 14.12 -30.98
C LYS A 143 33.05 14.87 -29.64
N GLY A 144 32.59 14.25 -28.58
CA GLY A 144 32.62 14.82 -27.23
C GLY A 144 34.03 15.20 -26.78
N LYS A 145 35.02 14.34 -27.06
CA LYS A 145 36.44 14.66 -26.79
C LYS A 145 36.93 15.83 -27.63
N GLU A 146 36.50 15.93 -28.88
CA GLU A 146 36.88 17.03 -29.79
C GLU A 146 36.28 18.37 -29.35
N TYR A 147 34.99 18.38 -28.97
CA TYR A 147 34.23 19.59 -28.62
C TYR A 147 34.17 19.94 -27.15
N GLY A 148 34.76 19.11 -26.26
CA GLY A 148 34.90 19.37 -24.84
C GLY A 148 33.61 19.15 -24.05
N PHE A 149 32.90 18.04 -24.30
CA PHE A 149 31.82 17.53 -23.46
C PHE A 149 31.96 16.02 -23.20
N ASP A 150 31.53 15.59 -22.01
CA ASP A 150 31.50 14.18 -21.64
C ASP A 150 30.22 13.51 -22.12
N VAL A 151 30.26 12.17 -22.30
CA VAL A 151 29.09 11.36 -22.68
C VAL A 151 28.89 10.23 -21.69
N ILE A 152 27.72 10.16 -21.07
CA ILE A 152 27.26 9.06 -20.23
C ILE A 152 26.19 8.28 -20.99
N VAL A 153 26.33 6.96 -21.00
CA VAL A 153 25.42 6.06 -21.71
C VAL A 153 24.70 5.19 -20.69
N ILE A 154 23.38 5.28 -20.69
CA ILE A 154 22.55 4.43 -19.82
C ILE A 154 22.37 3.07 -20.49
N PRO A 155 22.66 1.95 -19.80
CA PRO A 155 22.49 0.62 -20.35
C PRO A 155 21.02 0.27 -20.55
N GLN A 156 20.77 -0.81 -21.30
CA GLN A 156 19.42 -1.33 -21.49
C GLN A 156 18.85 -1.83 -20.15
N ILE A 157 17.71 -1.30 -19.76
CA ILE A 157 16.99 -1.75 -18.58
C ILE A 157 16.02 -2.87 -18.94
N LYS A 158 16.01 -3.90 -18.12
CA LYS A 158 15.05 -5.00 -18.18
C LYS A 158 14.27 -5.08 -16.88
N ARG A 159 13.04 -5.55 -16.92
CA ARG A 159 12.18 -5.74 -15.75
C ARG A 159 11.37 -7.03 -15.85
N PHE A 160 11.17 -7.68 -14.71
CA PHE A 160 10.13 -8.69 -14.57
C PHE A 160 8.77 -8.02 -14.49
N LEU A 161 7.81 -8.53 -15.25
CA LEU A 161 6.44 -8.01 -15.24
C LEU A 161 5.50 -9.02 -14.58
N PRO A 162 4.55 -8.58 -13.73
CA PRO A 162 3.52 -9.44 -13.17
C PRO A 162 2.84 -10.30 -14.24
N GLY A 163 2.78 -11.61 -14.00
CA GLY A 163 2.18 -12.58 -14.94
C GLY A 163 3.06 -13.00 -16.11
N LEU A 164 4.29 -12.50 -16.25
CA LEU A 164 5.26 -12.93 -17.24
C LEU A 164 6.42 -13.67 -16.57
N GLU A 165 6.80 -14.83 -17.09
CA GLU A 165 7.90 -15.66 -16.56
C GLU A 165 9.29 -15.21 -17.03
N LYS A 166 9.40 -14.09 -17.73
CA LYS A 166 10.64 -13.59 -18.33
C LYS A 166 10.81 -12.09 -18.15
N GLU A 167 12.08 -11.66 -18.12
CA GLU A 167 12.42 -10.25 -18.21
C GLU A 167 12.03 -9.63 -19.54
N VAL A 168 11.43 -8.44 -19.48
CA VAL A 168 11.07 -7.63 -20.65
C VAL A 168 12.03 -6.45 -20.77
N LYS A 169 12.51 -6.19 -21.99
CA LYS A 169 13.29 -4.98 -22.29
C LYS A 169 12.38 -3.76 -22.28
N VAL A 170 12.70 -2.81 -21.41
CA VAL A 170 11.87 -1.60 -21.25
C VAL A 170 12.05 -0.67 -22.44
N SER A 171 10.95 -0.27 -23.09
CA SER A 171 10.94 0.70 -24.21
C SER A 171 9.54 1.29 -24.42
N SER A 172 9.48 2.45 -25.10
CA SER A 172 8.19 3.06 -25.48
C SER A 172 7.33 2.16 -26.39
N THR A 173 7.94 1.26 -27.15
CA THR A 173 7.22 0.27 -27.97
C THR A 173 6.47 -0.72 -27.08
N VAL A 174 7.12 -1.26 -26.05
CA VAL A 174 6.48 -2.14 -25.08
C VAL A 174 5.36 -1.40 -24.33
N LEU A 175 5.55 -0.15 -23.96
CA LEU A 175 4.48 0.65 -23.34
C LEU A 175 3.24 0.76 -24.23
N ARG A 176 3.42 0.98 -25.54
CA ARG A 176 2.28 1.02 -26.50
C ARG A 176 1.57 -0.31 -26.59
N GLU A 177 2.32 -1.41 -26.64
CA GLU A 177 1.73 -2.77 -26.65
C GLU A 177 0.90 -3.02 -25.38
N LEU A 178 1.41 -2.66 -24.20
CA LEU A 178 0.69 -2.80 -22.94
C LEU A 178 -0.57 -1.91 -22.88
N ILE A 179 -0.51 -0.68 -23.38
CA ILE A 179 -1.70 0.19 -23.47
C ILE A 179 -2.73 -0.45 -24.42
N CYS A 180 -2.31 -0.81 -25.63
CA CYS A 180 -3.22 -1.38 -26.64
C CYS A 180 -3.85 -2.69 -26.21
N SER A 181 -3.17 -3.52 -25.41
CA SER A 181 -3.71 -4.76 -24.84
C SER A 181 -4.46 -4.56 -23.51
N ALA A 182 -4.59 -3.31 -23.06
CA ALA A 182 -5.16 -2.96 -21.75
C ALA A 182 -4.47 -3.62 -20.54
N ASP A 183 -3.20 -3.98 -20.68
CA ASP A 183 -2.35 -4.44 -19.58
C ASP A 183 -1.81 -3.24 -18.76
N LEU A 184 -2.74 -2.58 -18.07
CA LEU A 184 -2.50 -1.34 -17.36
C LEU A 184 -1.64 -1.52 -16.11
N LEU A 185 -1.63 -2.73 -15.54
CA LEU A 185 -0.79 -3.08 -14.40
C LEU A 185 0.68 -3.09 -14.82
N ASN A 186 1.02 -3.79 -15.89
CA ASN A 186 2.39 -3.83 -16.40
C ASN A 186 2.84 -2.48 -16.95
N TYR A 187 1.95 -1.69 -17.57
CA TYR A 187 2.24 -0.30 -17.90
C TYR A 187 2.65 0.51 -16.67
N LYS A 188 1.88 0.39 -15.58
CA LYS A 188 2.18 1.07 -14.31
C LYS A 188 3.50 0.60 -13.71
N THR A 189 3.79 -0.70 -13.73
CA THR A 189 5.07 -1.28 -13.29
C THR A 189 6.26 -0.66 -14.05
N LEU A 190 6.13 -0.41 -15.36
CA LEU A 190 7.21 0.17 -16.17
C LEU A 190 7.32 1.69 -16.11
N THR A 191 6.31 2.40 -15.62
CA THR A 191 6.27 3.88 -15.63
C THR A 191 6.14 4.50 -14.24
N GLY A 192 5.78 3.71 -13.23
CA GLY A 192 5.47 4.19 -11.87
C GLY A 192 4.14 4.96 -11.76
N ARG A 193 3.28 4.98 -12.80
CA ARG A 193 2.03 5.74 -12.82
C ARG A 193 0.97 5.09 -13.69
N ASN A 194 -0.30 5.38 -13.40
CA ASN A 194 -1.40 4.94 -14.23
C ASN A 194 -1.33 5.60 -15.62
N TYR A 195 -1.79 4.90 -16.64
CA TYR A 195 -1.99 5.50 -17.97
C TYR A 195 -3.10 6.54 -17.90
N SER A 196 -2.93 7.71 -18.49
CA SER A 196 -3.95 8.76 -18.46
C SER A 196 -4.15 9.43 -19.82
N ILE A 197 -5.40 9.82 -20.07
CA ILE A 197 -5.83 10.55 -21.26
C ILE A 197 -6.36 11.90 -20.81
N PRO A 198 -5.63 13.00 -21.08
CA PRO A 198 -6.14 14.35 -20.88
C PRO A 198 -6.98 14.78 -22.06
N GLY A 199 -7.98 15.62 -21.82
CA GLY A 199 -8.76 16.21 -22.89
C GLY A 199 -9.81 17.19 -22.43
N LYS A 200 -10.35 17.93 -23.37
CA LYS A 200 -11.43 18.87 -23.14
C LYS A 200 -12.76 18.18 -23.25
N VAL A 201 -13.66 18.46 -22.32
CA VAL A 201 -15.00 17.87 -22.33
C VAL A 201 -15.83 18.49 -23.46
N ALA A 202 -16.18 17.66 -24.43
CA ALA A 202 -17.04 18.02 -25.56
C ALA A 202 -18.52 17.76 -25.27
N GLN A 203 -19.41 18.43 -26.00
CA GLN A 203 -20.84 18.19 -25.89
C GLN A 203 -21.21 16.86 -26.58
N GLY A 204 -21.72 15.90 -25.79
CA GLY A 204 -22.20 14.60 -26.28
C GLY A 204 -23.72 14.60 -26.53
N ARG A 205 -24.28 13.43 -26.85
CA ARG A 205 -25.72 13.22 -27.10
C ARG A 205 -26.60 13.32 -25.86
N ASN A 206 -26.06 13.48 -24.67
CA ASN A 206 -26.80 13.50 -23.39
C ASN A 206 -27.64 12.23 -23.12
N VAL A 207 -27.32 11.09 -23.74
CA VAL A 207 -28.04 9.83 -23.54
C VAL A 207 -27.85 9.38 -22.10
N GLY A 208 -26.62 9.39 -21.57
CA GLY A 208 -26.33 9.06 -20.19
C GLY A 208 -27.11 9.93 -19.18
N LYS A 209 -27.24 11.23 -19.42
CA LYS A 209 -28.03 12.14 -18.57
C LYS A 209 -29.53 11.75 -18.54
N LYS A 210 -30.09 11.31 -19.67
CA LYS A 210 -31.49 10.83 -19.75
C LYS A 210 -31.71 9.51 -19.03
N LEU A 211 -30.67 8.66 -18.97
CA LEU A 211 -30.70 7.38 -18.28
C LEU A 211 -30.30 7.47 -16.79
N GLY A 212 -29.99 8.68 -16.28
CA GLY A 212 -29.59 8.89 -14.88
C GLY A 212 -28.07 8.77 -14.63
N PHE A 213 -27.26 8.53 -15.65
CA PHE A 213 -25.81 8.39 -15.56
C PHE A 213 -25.08 9.41 -16.47
N PRO A 214 -24.99 10.69 -16.07
CA PRO A 214 -24.34 11.72 -16.88
C PRO A 214 -22.87 11.36 -17.13
N THR A 215 -22.44 11.45 -18.40
CA THR A 215 -21.06 11.19 -18.84
C THR A 215 -20.42 12.44 -19.42
N ALA A 216 -19.13 12.64 -19.17
CA ALA A 216 -18.28 13.60 -19.85
C ALA A 216 -17.61 12.91 -21.06
N ASN A 217 -17.73 13.51 -22.22
CA ASN A 217 -17.15 12.99 -23.47
C ASN A 217 -15.81 13.68 -23.73
N ILE A 218 -14.73 12.93 -23.84
CA ILE A 218 -13.42 13.41 -24.21
C ILE A 218 -13.14 12.93 -25.63
N LEU A 219 -12.74 13.85 -26.49
CA LEU A 219 -12.18 13.52 -27.80
C LEU A 219 -10.66 13.42 -27.63
N PRO A 220 -10.07 12.20 -27.67
CA PRO A 220 -8.62 12.06 -27.65
C PRO A 220 -8.02 12.79 -28.85
N LYS A 221 -6.84 13.38 -28.68
CA LYS A 221 -6.09 13.93 -29.83
C LYS A 221 -5.78 12.78 -30.80
N ASP A 222 -5.90 13.06 -32.10
CA ASP A 222 -5.54 12.09 -33.16
C ASP A 222 -4.14 11.55 -32.93
N GLY A 223 -4.01 10.23 -33.07
CA GLY A 223 -2.73 9.55 -32.88
C GLY A 223 -2.32 9.27 -31.44
N PHE A 224 -3.23 9.42 -30.48
CA PHE A 224 -2.97 8.98 -29.10
C PHE A 224 -3.08 7.45 -28.96
N ALA A 225 -2.20 6.82 -28.18
CA ALA A 225 -2.31 5.38 -27.91
C ALA A 225 -3.54 5.11 -27.02
N LEU A 226 -4.47 4.33 -27.48
CA LEU A 226 -5.71 4.03 -26.75
C LEU A 226 -5.73 2.57 -26.34
N PRO A 227 -6.20 2.25 -25.11
CA PRO A 227 -6.54 0.90 -24.72
C PRO A 227 -7.62 0.30 -25.65
N GLU A 228 -7.67 -1.04 -25.72
CA GLU A 228 -8.72 -1.73 -26.48
C GLU A 228 -10.13 -1.33 -26.00
N PHE A 229 -11.12 -1.49 -26.85
CA PHE A 229 -12.50 -1.10 -26.54
C PHE A 229 -13.06 -1.83 -25.32
N GLY A 230 -13.84 -1.12 -24.53
CA GLY A 230 -14.45 -1.65 -23.32
C GLY A 230 -14.68 -0.64 -22.24
N VAL A 231 -15.10 -1.14 -21.08
CA VAL A 231 -15.39 -0.36 -19.88
C VAL A 231 -14.28 -0.52 -18.88
N TYR A 232 -13.83 0.60 -18.32
CA TYR A 232 -12.69 0.70 -17.44
C TYR A 232 -13.05 1.32 -16.10
N ALA A 233 -12.47 0.79 -15.03
CA ALA A 233 -12.36 1.50 -13.77
C ALA A 233 -11.33 2.62 -13.94
N THR A 234 -11.73 3.85 -13.64
CA THR A 234 -10.90 5.03 -13.84
C THR A 234 -10.96 5.98 -12.65
N VAL A 235 -10.03 6.92 -12.62
CA VAL A 235 -10.04 8.09 -11.75
C VAL A 235 -10.00 9.32 -12.63
N THR A 236 -10.91 10.27 -12.42
CA THR A 236 -10.98 11.49 -13.23
C THR A 236 -10.62 12.71 -12.39
N HIS A 237 -9.64 13.48 -12.87
CA HIS A 237 -9.26 14.77 -12.29
C HIS A 237 -10.01 15.88 -13.02
N ALA A 238 -10.81 16.64 -12.30
CA ALA A 238 -11.64 17.72 -12.84
C ALA A 238 -11.80 18.85 -11.83
N GLY A 239 -11.60 20.10 -12.25
CA GLY A 239 -11.78 21.28 -11.40
C GLY A 239 -10.94 21.26 -10.12
N GLY A 240 -9.75 20.66 -10.14
CA GLY A 240 -8.87 20.53 -8.97
C GLY A 240 -9.24 19.40 -8.00
N ASN A 241 -10.31 18.66 -8.27
CA ASN A 241 -10.76 17.52 -7.46
C ASN A 241 -10.55 16.20 -8.20
N THR A 242 -10.55 15.12 -7.43
CA THR A 242 -10.38 13.75 -7.93
C THR A 242 -11.64 12.93 -7.67
N TYR A 243 -12.13 12.24 -8.70
CA TYR A 243 -13.36 11.45 -8.64
C TYR A 243 -13.10 10.01 -9.11
N ARG A 244 -13.62 9.03 -8.39
CA ARG A 244 -13.77 7.69 -8.95
C ARG A 244 -14.70 7.76 -10.15
N SER A 245 -14.38 7.04 -11.20
CA SER A 245 -15.15 7.09 -12.44
C SER A 245 -15.18 5.74 -13.15
N ILE A 246 -16.12 5.60 -14.07
CA ILE A 246 -16.17 4.53 -15.05
C ILE A 246 -16.04 5.16 -16.43
N THR A 247 -15.16 4.63 -17.24
CA THR A 247 -14.91 5.15 -18.59
C THR A 247 -15.14 4.07 -19.63
N ASN A 248 -15.93 4.38 -20.64
CA ASN A 248 -16.10 3.58 -21.83
C ASN A 248 -15.21 4.12 -22.96
N ILE A 249 -14.43 3.24 -23.58
CA ILE A 249 -13.74 3.50 -24.85
C ILE A 249 -14.47 2.71 -25.93
N GLY A 250 -14.97 3.38 -26.95
CA GLY A 250 -15.70 2.73 -28.03
C GLY A 250 -15.84 3.59 -29.28
N ASN A 251 -16.38 2.99 -30.34
CA ASN A 251 -16.72 3.72 -31.56
C ASN A 251 -18.10 4.36 -31.41
N ASN A 252 -18.16 5.68 -31.63
CA ASN A 252 -19.45 6.36 -31.71
C ASN A 252 -19.81 6.64 -33.18
N PRO A 253 -20.80 5.93 -33.76
CA PRO A 253 -21.14 6.05 -35.20
C PRO A 253 -21.80 7.37 -35.58
N THR A 254 -21.82 8.37 -34.71
CA THR A 254 -22.63 9.61 -34.86
C THR A 254 -21.87 10.92 -34.98
N PHE A 255 -20.57 10.93 -34.83
CA PHE A 255 -19.79 12.06 -35.34
C PHE A 255 -19.63 11.87 -36.86
N LYS A 256 -19.83 12.94 -37.65
CA LYS A 256 -19.88 12.89 -39.12
C LYS A 256 -18.61 12.38 -39.80
N ASP A 257 -17.56 12.14 -39.04
CA ASP A 257 -16.33 11.48 -39.48
C ASP A 257 -16.36 10.01 -39.11
N ILE A 258 -16.40 9.15 -40.10
CA ILE A 258 -16.42 7.69 -39.98
C ILE A 258 -15.17 7.27 -39.18
N GLY A 259 -15.36 6.81 -37.91
CA GLY A 259 -14.31 6.18 -37.14
C GLY A 259 -13.74 6.95 -35.95
N SER A 260 -14.40 8.01 -35.45
CA SER A 260 -13.91 8.71 -34.24
C SER A 260 -14.14 7.86 -32.99
N ILE A 261 -13.03 7.45 -32.35
CA ILE A 261 -13.06 6.80 -31.05
C ILE A 261 -13.42 7.84 -29.99
N THR A 262 -14.35 7.49 -29.10
CA THR A 262 -14.77 8.34 -27.96
C THR A 262 -14.35 7.75 -26.64
N VAL A 263 -14.01 8.63 -25.71
CA VAL A 263 -13.75 8.30 -24.30
C VAL A 263 -14.84 8.97 -23.48
N GLU A 264 -15.80 8.15 -23.00
CA GLU A 264 -16.96 8.61 -22.22
C GLU A 264 -16.78 8.23 -20.76
N THR A 265 -16.67 9.21 -19.87
CA THR A 265 -16.43 8.96 -18.43
C THR A 265 -17.61 9.45 -17.57
N HIS A 266 -18.07 8.57 -16.67
CA HIS A 266 -19.05 8.89 -15.64
C HIS A 266 -18.34 9.08 -14.31
N LEU A 267 -18.38 10.31 -13.76
CA LEU A 267 -17.76 10.66 -12.47
C LEU A 267 -18.73 10.34 -11.33
N ILE A 268 -18.37 9.43 -10.45
CA ILE A 268 -19.20 8.97 -9.33
C ILE A 268 -19.29 10.08 -8.27
N GLY A 269 -20.52 10.49 -7.96
CA GLY A 269 -20.77 11.53 -6.95
C GLY A 269 -20.57 12.96 -7.41
N PHE A 270 -20.15 13.20 -8.65
CA PHE A 270 -20.01 14.56 -9.19
C PHE A 270 -21.38 15.22 -9.40
N LYS A 271 -21.48 16.48 -8.97
CA LYS A 271 -22.66 17.32 -9.20
C LYS A 271 -22.19 18.62 -9.85
N GLY A 272 -22.53 18.84 -11.10
CA GLY A 272 -22.15 20.06 -11.83
C GLY A 272 -22.09 19.85 -13.35
N GLU A 273 -21.50 20.80 -14.05
CA GLU A 273 -21.26 20.76 -15.51
C GLU A 273 -19.75 20.85 -15.80
N LEU A 274 -19.28 20.00 -16.69
CA LEU A 274 -17.88 19.90 -17.09
C LEU A 274 -17.62 20.39 -18.52
N TYR A 275 -18.62 20.80 -19.27
CA TYR A 275 -18.47 21.22 -20.66
C TYR A 275 -17.41 22.32 -20.83
N GLY A 276 -16.50 22.08 -21.75
CA GLY A 276 -15.43 23.01 -22.06
C GLY A 276 -14.28 23.03 -21.04
N GLN A 277 -14.38 22.27 -19.92
CA GLN A 277 -13.28 22.12 -18.98
C GLN A 277 -12.29 21.08 -19.44
N ASP A 278 -11.04 21.27 -19.04
CA ASP A 278 -9.99 20.27 -19.22
C ASP A 278 -10.04 19.28 -18.07
N ILE A 279 -10.09 17.99 -18.39
CA ILE A 279 -10.05 16.89 -17.41
C ILE A 279 -8.98 15.88 -17.83
N GLU A 280 -8.53 15.09 -16.86
CA GLU A 280 -7.60 13.98 -17.09
C GLU A 280 -8.19 12.70 -16.53
N VAL A 281 -8.29 11.65 -17.35
CA VAL A 281 -8.82 10.33 -16.99
C VAL A 281 -7.68 9.35 -16.85
N GLU A 282 -7.43 8.88 -15.64
CA GLU A 282 -6.45 7.82 -15.31
C GLU A 282 -7.13 6.46 -15.37
N PHE A 283 -6.53 5.52 -16.10
CA PHE A 283 -7.04 4.17 -16.29
C PHE A 283 -6.41 3.23 -15.25
N ILE A 284 -7.26 2.60 -14.43
CA ILE A 284 -6.83 1.71 -13.36
C ILE A 284 -6.85 0.24 -13.83
N LYS A 285 -8.00 -0.20 -14.37
CA LYS A 285 -8.22 -1.60 -14.77
C LYS A 285 -9.34 -1.71 -15.78
N LYS A 286 -9.20 -2.64 -16.73
CA LYS A 286 -10.32 -3.05 -17.59
C LYS A 286 -11.33 -3.85 -16.79
N MET A 287 -12.59 -3.44 -16.81
CA MET A 287 -13.70 -4.13 -16.13
C MET A 287 -14.32 -5.18 -17.03
N ARG A 288 -14.56 -4.82 -18.30
CA ARG A 288 -15.17 -5.72 -19.31
C ARG A 288 -14.97 -5.18 -20.73
N GLY A 289 -15.24 -6.02 -21.71
CA GLY A 289 -15.38 -5.59 -23.10
C GLY A 289 -16.70 -4.85 -23.37
N GLU A 290 -16.90 -4.40 -24.61
CA GLU A 290 -18.17 -3.83 -25.04
C GLU A 290 -19.26 -4.91 -25.08
N ILE A 291 -20.48 -4.53 -24.71
CA ILE A 291 -21.68 -5.40 -24.73
C ILE A 291 -22.77 -4.67 -25.53
N ALA A 292 -23.39 -5.37 -26.46
CA ALA A 292 -24.58 -4.87 -27.14
C ALA A 292 -25.82 -5.18 -26.28
N PHE A 293 -26.68 -4.21 -26.08
CA PHE A 293 -27.90 -4.33 -25.28
C PHE A 293 -29.13 -4.30 -26.17
N ALA A 294 -30.09 -5.19 -25.89
CA ALA A 294 -31.32 -5.28 -26.62
C ALA A 294 -32.35 -4.21 -26.16
N SER A 295 -32.22 -3.69 -24.94
CA SER A 295 -33.12 -2.68 -24.39
C SER A 295 -32.39 -1.64 -23.52
N PRO A 296 -32.98 -0.43 -23.31
CA PRO A 296 -32.46 0.56 -22.37
C PRO A 296 -32.39 0.03 -20.94
N GLU A 297 -33.31 -0.84 -20.52
CA GLU A 297 -33.33 -1.43 -19.18
C GLU A 297 -32.13 -2.34 -18.96
N GLU A 298 -31.74 -3.15 -19.93
CA GLU A 298 -30.52 -3.97 -19.85
C GLU A 298 -29.26 -3.11 -19.70
N LEU A 299 -29.17 -2.03 -20.45
CA LEU A 299 -28.06 -1.05 -20.34
C LEU A 299 -28.01 -0.42 -18.94
N ILE A 300 -29.15 0.02 -18.40
CA ILE A 300 -29.26 0.60 -17.05
C ILE A 300 -28.81 -0.40 -15.99
N ASN A 301 -29.26 -1.65 -16.07
CA ASN A 301 -28.91 -2.70 -15.15
C ASN A 301 -27.39 -3.00 -15.19
N GLN A 302 -26.81 -3.05 -16.40
CA GLN A 302 -25.39 -3.27 -16.54
C GLN A 302 -24.56 -2.09 -16.02
N ILE A 303 -24.93 -0.85 -16.31
CA ILE A 303 -24.26 0.34 -15.77
C ILE A 303 -24.35 0.36 -14.24
N SER A 304 -25.50 0.02 -13.68
CA SER A 304 -25.68 -0.07 -12.21
C SER A 304 -24.78 -1.13 -11.60
N LYS A 305 -24.61 -2.28 -12.27
CA LYS A 305 -23.66 -3.32 -11.88
C LYS A 305 -22.21 -2.83 -11.98
N ASP A 306 -21.81 -2.22 -13.10
CA ASP A 306 -20.48 -1.66 -13.29
C ASP A 306 -20.15 -0.61 -12.21
N LEU A 307 -21.13 0.25 -11.86
CA LEU A 307 -21.00 1.25 -10.80
C LEU A 307 -20.81 0.60 -9.43
N LYS A 308 -21.55 -0.49 -9.15
CA LYS A 308 -21.38 -1.26 -7.92
C LYS A 308 -19.97 -1.89 -7.90
N ASP A 309 -19.60 -2.59 -8.96
CA ASP A 309 -18.28 -3.22 -9.09
C ASP A 309 -17.16 -2.17 -8.95
N ARG A 310 -17.33 -0.97 -9.54
CA ARG A 310 -16.35 0.13 -9.42
C ARG A 310 -16.25 0.71 -8.01
N LYS A 311 -17.36 0.80 -7.30
CA LYS A 311 -17.38 1.22 -5.89
C LYS A 311 -16.70 0.19 -5.00
N ASP A 312 -16.89 -1.09 -5.32
CA ASP A 312 -16.30 -2.22 -4.59
C ASP A 312 -14.80 -2.44 -4.93
N MET A 313 -14.27 -1.77 -5.97
CA MET A 313 -12.83 -1.81 -6.30
C MET A 313 -12.01 -0.97 -5.34
N ASN A 314 -10.91 -1.54 -4.89
CA ASN A 314 -9.96 -0.85 -4.04
C ASN A 314 -8.89 -0.11 -4.86
N ASP A 315 -9.01 1.21 -4.97
CA ASP A 315 -8.01 2.06 -5.65
C ASP A 315 -6.86 2.47 -4.70
N GLY A 316 -7.04 2.23 -3.39
CA GLY A 316 -6.11 2.67 -2.35
C GLY A 316 -4.93 1.74 -2.15
N ILE A 317 -5.05 0.46 -2.51
CA ILE A 317 -3.99 -0.54 -2.37
C ILE A 317 -3.90 -1.41 -3.61
N GLN A 318 -2.68 -1.77 -4.00
CA GLN A 318 -2.39 -2.54 -5.19
C GLN A 318 -1.48 -3.71 -4.85
N LYS A 319 -1.81 -4.92 -5.33
CA LYS A 319 -0.92 -6.07 -5.21
C LYS A 319 0.09 -6.02 -6.35
N MET A 320 1.37 -5.80 -6.01
CA MET A 320 2.47 -5.65 -6.97
C MET A 320 3.18 -6.97 -7.27
N TYR A 321 3.13 -7.94 -6.33
CA TYR A 321 3.79 -9.23 -6.46
C TYR A 321 3.01 -10.30 -5.71
N GLU A 322 2.97 -11.52 -6.28
CA GLU A 322 2.43 -12.71 -5.62
C GLU A 322 3.11 -13.97 -6.18
N ARG A 323 3.83 -14.68 -5.32
CA ARG A 323 4.43 -15.97 -5.67
C ARG A 323 4.75 -16.75 -4.39
N ASN A 324 4.40 -18.05 -4.37
CA ASN A 324 4.77 -18.98 -3.29
C ASN A 324 4.45 -18.46 -1.86
N GLY A 325 3.29 -17.83 -1.64
CA GLY A 325 2.90 -17.28 -0.34
C GLY A 325 3.67 -16.03 0.07
N VAL A 326 4.33 -15.36 -0.87
CA VAL A 326 4.90 -14.02 -0.71
C VAL A 326 4.08 -13.03 -1.52
N GLU A 327 3.59 -11.98 -0.87
CA GLU A 327 2.78 -10.94 -1.50
C GLU A 327 3.39 -9.57 -1.20
N ILE A 328 3.38 -8.67 -2.19
CA ILE A 328 3.72 -7.27 -1.99
C ILE A 328 2.52 -6.41 -2.32
N TYR A 329 2.22 -5.49 -1.43
CA TYR A 329 1.16 -4.51 -1.56
C TYR A 329 1.74 -3.09 -1.56
N TYR A 330 1.28 -2.28 -2.49
CA TYR A 330 1.60 -0.86 -2.59
C TYR A 330 0.39 0.00 -2.27
N VAL A 331 0.57 0.95 -1.38
CA VAL A 331 -0.43 1.97 -1.01
C VAL A 331 0.10 3.34 -1.44
N PRO A 332 -0.43 3.93 -2.53
CA PRO A 332 -0.02 5.25 -2.99
C PRO A 332 -0.36 6.33 -1.95
N ALA A 333 0.61 7.14 -1.56
CA ALA A 333 0.41 8.19 -0.57
C ALA A 333 1.20 9.47 -0.91
N ASN A 334 0.54 10.42 -1.57
CA ASN A 334 1.17 11.66 -2.03
C ASN A 334 1.31 12.74 -0.96
N LYS A 335 0.57 12.65 0.14
CA LYS A 335 0.52 13.69 1.19
C LYS A 335 1.68 13.66 2.18
N PHE A 336 2.40 12.53 2.26
CA PHE A 336 3.51 12.36 3.18
C PHE A 336 4.86 12.73 2.56
N LYS A 337 5.81 13.08 3.42
CA LYS A 337 7.22 13.30 3.04
C LYS A 337 8.09 12.10 3.35
N THR A 338 7.52 11.09 3.99
CA THR A 338 8.14 9.82 4.34
C THR A 338 7.54 8.69 3.54
N ALA A 339 8.26 7.60 3.43
CA ALA A 339 7.76 6.30 2.98
C ALA A 339 7.89 5.29 4.11
N VAL A 340 7.00 4.29 4.13
CA VAL A 340 6.98 3.23 5.13
C VAL A 340 7.00 1.88 4.44
N ILE A 341 7.87 0.98 4.91
CA ILE A 341 7.89 -0.43 4.54
C ILE A 341 7.56 -1.25 5.78
N LYS A 342 6.63 -2.20 5.66
CA LYS A 342 6.35 -3.23 6.65
C LYS A 342 6.53 -4.59 6.01
N VAL A 343 7.45 -5.39 6.56
CA VAL A 343 7.58 -6.81 6.21
C VAL A 343 6.94 -7.63 7.31
N MET A 344 5.89 -8.35 6.97
CA MET A 344 5.11 -9.18 7.90
C MET A 344 5.40 -10.65 7.60
N ILE A 345 6.16 -11.29 8.48
CA ILE A 345 6.43 -12.73 8.43
C ILE A 345 5.42 -13.42 9.32
N CYS A 346 4.50 -14.16 8.71
CA CYS A 346 3.31 -14.69 9.34
C CYS A 346 3.38 -16.21 9.50
N ASP A 347 3.01 -16.71 10.67
CA ASP A 347 2.92 -18.14 10.98
C ASP A 347 1.65 -18.43 11.80
N ASN A 348 1.21 -19.67 11.83
CA ASN A 348 0.12 -20.09 12.71
C ASN A 348 0.55 -20.00 14.17
N LEU A 349 -0.23 -19.32 14.99
CA LEU A 349 0.02 -19.15 16.42
C LEU A 349 -0.05 -20.51 17.12
N SER A 350 1.03 -20.93 17.79
CA SER A 350 1.11 -22.18 18.53
C SER A 350 2.13 -22.09 19.66
N HIS A 351 1.95 -22.90 20.72
CA HIS A 351 2.89 -22.99 21.83
C HIS A 351 4.32 -23.33 21.41
N GLU A 352 4.46 -24.19 20.40
CA GLU A 352 5.78 -24.61 19.91
C GLU A 352 6.56 -23.48 19.23
N ARG A 353 5.86 -22.58 18.54
CA ARG A 353 6.47 -21.56 17.65
C ARG A 353 6.55 -20.17 18.27
N ALA A 354 5.59 -19.83 19.12
CA ALA A 354 5.42 -18.47 19.64
C ALA A 354 6.71 -17.91 20.26
N TYR A 355 7.34 -18.65 21.17
CA TYR A 355 8.57 -18.22 21.80
C TYR A 355 9.74 -18.14 20.82
N LYS A 356 9.91 -19.16 19.95
CA LYS A 356 11.00 -19.21 18.96
C LYS A 356 10.94 -18.00 18.00
N ASN A 357 9.77 -17.72 17.42
CA ASN A 357 9.58 -16.57 16.51
C ASN A 357 9.81 -15.24 17.23
N SER A 358 9.37 -15.13 18.50
CA SER A 358 9.59 -13.93 19.28
C SER A 358 11.06 -13.71 19.65
N LEU A 359 11.80 -14.79 19.94
CA LEU A 359 13.23 -14.72 20.23
C LEU A 359 14.04 -14.40 18.97
N ILE A 360 13.67 -14.98 17.80
CA ILE A 360 14.25 -14.63 16.50
C ILE A 360 14.06 -13.13 16.21
N SER A 361 12.87 -12.59 16.43
CA SER A 361 12.61 -11.16 16.20
C SER A 361 13.54 -10.26 17.04
N ALA A 362 13.79 -10.63 18.30
CA ALA A 362 14.68 -9.90 19.20
C ALA A 362 16.16 -10.00 18.72
N ILE A 363 16.60 -11.18 18.31
CA ILE A 363 17.95 -11.38 17.78
C ILE A 363 18.17 -10.60 16.49
N LEU A 364 17.22 -10.63 15.54
CA LEU A 364 17.31 -9.85 14.31
C LEU A 364 17.43 -8.34 14.58
N ASN A 365 16.71 -7.84 15.59
CA ASN A 365 16.80 -6.44 15.99
C ASN A 365 18.12 -6.08 16.70
N SER A 366 18.89 -7.06 17.14
CA SER A 366 20.11 -6.87 17.93
C SER A 366 21.37 -6.75 17.10
N GLY A 367 21.41 -7.29 15.89
CA GLY A 367 22.57 -7.21 15.01
C GLY A 367 22.46 -8.06 13.75
N THR A 368 23.22 -7.67 12.74
CA THR A 368 23.46 -8.43 11.51
C THR A 368 24.94 -8.72 11.37
N LYS A 369 25.32 -9.54 10.41
CA LYS A 369 26.73 -9.84 10.12
C LYS A 369 27.54 -8.58 9.81
N ASN A 370 26.94 -7.61 9.08
CA ASN A 370 27.62 -6.35 8.73
C ASN A 370 27.48 -5.27 9.81
N TYR A 371 26.44 -5.36 10.63
CA TYR A 371 26.14 -4.43 11.72
C TYR A 371 25.90 -5.20 13.04
N PRO A 372 26.96 -5.76 13.67
CA PRO A 372 26.85 -6.79 14.71
C PRO A 372 26.36 -6.28 16.08
N THR A 373 25.98 -5.02 16.21
CA THR A 373 25.47 -4.45 17.46
C THR A 373 24.32 -3.47 17.21
N ILE A 374 23.45 -3.28 18.20
CA ILE A 374 22.38 -2.27 18.17
C ILE A 374 22.96 -0.87 17.88
N LYS A 375 24.16 -0.56 18.44
CA LYS A 375 24.84 0.71 18.15
C LYS A 375 25.16 0.86 16.67
N LYS A 376 25.68 -0.20 16.02
CA LYS A 376 26.02 -0.19 14.58
C LYS A 376 24.77 -0.08 13.70
N ILE A 377 23.67 -0.72 14.09
CA ILE A 377 22.36 -0.52 13.44
C ILE A 377 21.91 0.93 13.59
N SER A 378 21.99 1.52 14.79
CA SER A 378 21.63 2.91 15.03
C SER A 378 22.49 3.90 14.23
N GLU A 379 23.81 3.65 14.15
CA GLU A 379 24.72 4.44 13.31
C GLU A 379 24.29 4.37 11.82
N LYS A 380 23.96 3.16 11.33
CA LYS A 380 23.47 3.00 9.94
C LYS A 380 22.13 3.72 9.71
N MET A 381 21.19 3.65 10.65
CA MET A 381 19.92 4.41 10.53
C MET A 381 20.15 5.91 10.51
N GLN A 382 21.11 6.45 11.26
CA GLN A 382 21.48 7.85 11.19
C GLN A 382 22.11 8.23 9.83
N GLU A 383 22.97 7.37 9.27
CA GLU A 383 23.52 7.55 7.91
C GLU A 383 22.40 7.55 6.85
N LEU A 384 21.33 6.78 7.08
CA LEU A 384 20.13 6.74 6.26
C LEU A 384 19.13 7.87 6.62
N TYR A 385 19.66 9.03 7.00
CA TYR A 385 18.91 10.25 7.30
C TYR A 385 17.90 10.09 8.45
N GLY A 386 18.27 9.32 9.45
CA GLY A 386 17.44 9.12 10.64
C GLY A 386 16.25 8.20 10.37
N ALA A 387 16.41 7.22 9.49
CA ALA A 387 15.37 6.22 9.25
C ALA A 387 14.99 5.50 10.54
N GLY A 388 13.68 5.32 10.75
CA GLY A 388 13.14 4.53 11.84
C GLY A 388 13.24 3.04 11.52
N LEU A 389 13.57 2.22 12.53
CA LEU A 389 13.56 0.75 12.43
C LEU A 389 12.94 0.16 13.69
N SER A 390 12.08 -0.81 13.52
CA SER A 390 11.53 -1.63 14.61
C SER A 390 11.31 -3.06 14.14
N VAL A 391 11.67 -4.02 14.99
CA VAL A 391 11.34 -5.43 14.81
C VAL A 391 10.57 -5.91 16.03
N GLY A 392 9.37 -6.41 15.81
CA GLY A 392 8.50 -6.85 16.89
C GLY A 392 7.67 -8.06 16.51
N VAL A 393 7.05 -8.66 17.53
CA VAL A 393 6.12 -9.78 17.35
C VAL A 393 4.76 -9.43 17.93
N SER A 394 3.72 -9.82 17.22
CA SER A 394 2.32 -9.65 17.64
C SER A 394 1.47 -10.82 17.15
N SER A 395 0.18 -10.80 17.44
CA SER A 395 -0.79 -11.72 16.83
C SER A 395 -2.00 -10.98 16.28
N VAL A 396 -2.48 -11.44 15.13
CA VAL A 396 -3.72 -11.00 14.49
C VAL A 396 -4.63 -12.22 14.36
N GLY A 397 -5.66 -12.31 15.22
CA GLY A 397 -6.40 -13.54 15.38
C GLY A 397 -5.48 -14.70 15.79
N GLU A 398 -5.50 -15.78 15.04
CA GLU A 398 -4.66 -16.98 15.26
C GLU A 398 -3.36 -16.96 14.43
N THR A 399 -3.03 -15.83 13.83
CA THR A 399 -1.78 -15.62 13.10
C THR A 399 -0.77 -14.88 13.97
N GLN A 400 0.37 -15.51 14.24
CA GLN A 400 1.53 -14.82 14.80
C GLN A 400 2.27 -14.10 13.71
N THR A 401 2.67 -12.87 13.95
CA THR A 401 3.33 -12.02 12.94
C THR A 401 4.60 -11.41 13.53
N THR A 402 5.73 -11.65 12.86
CA THR A 402 6.94 -10.84 13.05
C THR A 402 6.88 -9.67 12.08
N GLU A 403 6.79 -8.46 12.62
CA GLU A 403 6.78 -7.21 11.85
C GLU A 403 8.18 -6.60 11.85
N ILE A 404 8.71 -6.30 10.67
CA ILE A 404 9.86 -5.43 10.48
C ILE A 404 9.31 -4.15 9.85
N TRP A 405 9.41 -3.07 10.60
CA TRP A 405 8.89 -1.76 10.22
C TRP A 405 10.04 -0.79 10.00
N THR A 406 9.99 -0.04 8.90
CA THR A 406 10.94 1.02 8.60
C THR A 406 10.21 2.21 8.01
N GLU A 407 10.49 3.41 8.56
CA GLU A 407 10.04 4.69 8.03
C GLU A 407 11.25 5.55 7.67
N TYR A 408 11.23 6.15 6.49
CA TYR A 408 12.32 6.97 5.99
C TYR A 408 11.83 8.15 5.17
N THR A 409 12.65 9.20 5.09
CA THR A 409 12.37 10.36 4.24
C THR A 409 12.41 9.96 2.77
N GLU A 410 11.39 10.30 1.99
CA GLU A 410 11.37 10.00 0.55
C GLU A 410 12.58 10.63 -0.16
N GLN A 411 13.18 9.86 -1.06
CA GLN A 411 14.43 10.18 -1.76
C GLN A 411 14.47 11.58 -2.38
N LYS A 412 13.35 12.09 -2.91
CA LYS A 412 13.28 13.44 -3.49
C LYS A 412 13.55 14.59 -2.51
N TYR A 413 13.41 14.33 -1.20
CA TYR A 413 13.71 15.32 -0.14
C TYR A 413 15.14 15.20 0.40
N VAL A 414 15.90 14.23 -0.12
CA VAL A 414 17.27 13.93 0.29
C VAL A 414 18.23 14.18 -0.89
N PRO A 415 18.68 15.42 -1.10
CA PRO A 415 19.37 15.82 -2.34
C PRO A 415 20.75 15.18 -2.54
N ASN A 416 21.38 14.69 -1.47
CA ASN A 416 22.76 14.18 -1.50
C ASN A 416 22.87 12.65 -1.53
N ASN A 417 21.75 11.93 -1.45
CA ASN A 417 21.74 10.48 -1.56
C ASN A 417 20.67 9.99 -2.53
N PRO A 418 21.01 9.82 -3.83
CA PRO A 418 20.06 9.35 -4.84
C PRO A 418 19.71 7.86 -4.71
N ARG A 419 20.35 7.12 -3.81
CA ARG A 419 20.14 5.70 -3.58
C ARG A 419 19.58 5.37 -2.19
N LEU A 420 19.04 6.36 -1.48
CA LEU A 420 18.56 6.17 -0.13
C LEU A 420 17.52 5.04 -0.04
N GLU A 421 16.58 4.99 -0.96
CA GLU A 421 15.54 3.97 -0.99
C GLU A 421 16.10 2.57 -1.24
N ASP A 422 17.05 2.44 -2.18
CA ASP A 422 17.76 1.19 -2.43
C ASP A 422 18.53 0.72 -1.18
N GLU A 423 19.26 1.63 -0.51
CA GLU A 423 20.02 1.32 0.70
C GLU A 423 19.11 0.92 1.89
N ILE A 424 17.93 1.50 2.00
CA ILE A 424 16.93 1.08 3.00
C ILE A 424 16.44 -0.34 2.73
N ILE A 425 16.12 -0.64 1.48
CA ILE A 425 15.66 -1.97 1.08
C ILE A 425 16.80 -2.99 1.26
N ASP A 426 18.01 -2.68 0.81
CA ASP A 426 19.22 -3.49 1.06
C ASP A 426 19.35 -3.84 2.54
N PHE A 427 19.22 -2.84 3.42
CA PHE A 427 19.33 -3.02 4.86
C PHE A 427 18.22 -3.89 5.45
N ILE A 428 16.97 -3.76 4.99
CA ILE A 428 15.86 -4.62 5.44
C ILE A 428 16.16 -6.10 5.09
N PHE A 429 16.64 -6.36 3.87
CA PHE A 429 16.97 -7.72 3.45
C PHE A 429 18.25 -8.23 4.13
N GLU A 430 19.24 -7.36 4.39
CA GLU A 430 20.38 -7.69 5.26
C GLU A 430 19.92 -8.14 6.65
N LEU A 431 19.00 -7.39 7.27
CA LEU A 431 18.45 -7.70 8.59
C LEU A 431 17.76 -9.07 8.62
N ILE A 432 16.97 -9.38 7.57
CA ILE A 432 16.20 -10.62 7.51
C ILE A 432 17.08 -11.84 7.15
N PHE A 433 18.04 -11.70 6.22
CA PHE A 433 18.72 -12.84 5.62
C PHE A 433 20.18 -13.00 6.04
N ASN A 434 20.76 -12.03 6.74
CA ASN A 434 22.16 -12.03 7.11
C ASN A 434 22.37 -11.71 8.61
N PRO A 435 21.69 -12.45 9.53
CA PRO A 435 21.87 -12.25 10.96
C PRO A 435 23.33 -12.56 11.38
N ASP A 436 23.77 -11.98 12.50
CA ASP A 436 25.07 -12.29 13.06
C ASP A 436 25.12 -13.73 13.59
N THR A 437 26.09 -14.50 13.09
CA THR A 437 26.20 -15.95 13.36
C THR A 437 27.63 -16.37 13.63
N ARG A 438 27.80 -17.50 14.34
CA ARG A 438 29.10 -18.17 14.57
C ARG A 438 29.00 -19.65 14.31
N GLU A 439 30.16 -20.27 14.12
CA GLU A 439 30.30 -21.72 14.00
C GLU A 439 30.53 -22.37 15.35
N TYR A 440 29.77 -23.45 15.63
CA TYR A 440 29.84 -24.27 16.83
C TYR A 440 29.99 -25.74 16.43
N ASN A 441 31.20 -26.28 16.57
CA ASN A 441 31.51 -27.68 16.22
C ASN A 441 31.05 -28.11 14.82
N GLY A 442 31.33 -27.27 13.80
CA GLY A 442 30.93 -27.52 12.41
C GLY A 442 29.49 -27.16 12.06
N LYS A 443 28.69 -26.61 13.00
CA LYS A 443 27.33 -26.12 12.78
C LYS A 443 27.25 -24.61 13.00
N ILE A 444 26.45 -23.95 12.19
CA ILE A 444 26.22 -22.49 12.30
C ILE A 444 25.08 -22.26 13.29
N GLY A 445 25.23 -21.26 14.16
CA GLY A 445 24.22 -20.80 15.12
C GLY A 445 24.26 -19.29 15.28
N PHE A 446 23.26 -18.72 15.93
CA PHE A 446 23.29 -17.31 16.36
C PHE A 446 24.44 -17.08 17.35
N VAL A 447 24.89 -15.82 17.49
CA VAL A 447 25.93 -15.46 18.47
C VAL A 447 25.44 -15.77 19.89
N GLN A 448 26.19 -16.55 20.67
CA GLN A 448 25.80 -17.01 22.01
C GLN A 448 25.42 -15.86 22.93
N GLU A 449 26.22 -14.81 22.96
CA GLU A 449 26.00 -13.66 23.86
C GLU A 449 24.71 -12.92 23.54
N THR A 450 24.38 -12.78 22.24
CA THR A 450 23.13 -12.18 21.79
C THR A 450 21.95 -13.09 22.11
N PHE A 451 22.06 -14.39 21.81
CA PHE A 451 21.03 -15.36 22.09
C PHE A 451 20.65 -15.38 23.58
N GLU A 452 21.64 -15.48 24.50
CA GLU A 452 21.37 -15.52 25.95
C GLU A 452 20.79 -14.19 26.46
N ARG A 453 21.32 -13.07 26.03
CA ARG A 453 20.78 -11.75 26.39
C ARG A 453 19.32 -11.61 25.99
N GLU A 454 18.98 -11.95 24.74
CA GLU A 454 17.61 -11.78 24.26
C GLU A 454 16.67 -12.84 24.85
N ARG A 455 17.15 -14.04 25.17
CA ARG A 455 16.39 -15.06 25.90
C ARG A 455 16.00 -14.54 27.30
N ILE A 456 16.99 -14.02 28.06
CA ILE A 456 16.75 -13.42 29.38
C ILE A 456 15.78 -12.24 29.27
N ASN A 457 16.00 -11.33 28.34
CA ASN A 457 15.11 -10.18 28.12
C ASN A 457 13.67 -10.63 27.82
N ARG A 458 13.50 -11.70 27.03
CA ARG A 458 12.18 -12.25 26.69
C ARG A 458 11.49 -12.84 27.92
N ASP A 459 12.20 -13.60 28.70
CA ASP A 459 11.65 -14.20 29.95
C ASP A 459 11.25 -13.09 30.93
N GLU A 460 12.04 -12.02 31.07
CA GLU A 460 11.69 -10.88 31.91
C GLU A 460 10.46 -10.10 31.37
N GLN A 461 10.32 -9.96 30.06
CA GLN A 461 9.11 -9.37 29.46
C GLN A 461 7.86 -10.21 29.76
N ILE A 462 7.96 -11.55 29.67
CA ILE A 462 6.85 -12.45 30.01
C ILE A 462 6.49 -12.32 31.46
N LYS A 463 7.46 -12.31 32.39
CA LYS A 463 7.25 -12.11 33.83
C LYS A 463 6.60 -10.76 34.12
N ALA A 464 7.00 -9.73 33.40
CA ALA A 464 6.51 -8.37 33.62
C ALA A 464 5.03 -8.16 33.24
N ILE A 465 4.40 -9.08 32.48
CA ILE A 465 2.97 -9.00 32.12
C ILE A 465 2.08 -8.86 33.34
N ILE A 466 2.42 -9.57 34.44
CA ILE A 466 1.64 -9.54 35.69
C ILE A 466 1.64 -8.15 36.36
N ASN A 467 2.58 -7.26 36.02
CA ASN A 467 2.68 -5.93 36.63
C ASN A 467 1.57 -5.00 36.15
N ASP A 468 1.13 -5.12 34.88
CA ASP A 468 -0.08 -4.45 34.39
C ASP A 468 -1.30 -5.33 34.62
N LYS A 469 -2.00 -5.06 35.73
CA LYS A 469 -3.15 -5.89 36.19
C LYS A 469 -4.31 -5.89 35.19
N HIS A 470 -4.48 -4.83 34.40
CA HIS A 470 -5.52 -4.79 33.37
C HIS A 470 -5.14 -5.71 32.19
N SER A 471 -3.95 -5.55 31.64
CA SER A 471 -3.44 -6.41 30.56
C SER A 471 -3.32 -7.87 30.99
N TYR A 472 -2.93 -8.12 32.23
CA TYR A 472 -2.91 -9.47 32.82
C TYR A 472 -4.31 -10.09 32.85
N ALA A 473 -5.30 -9.42 33.46
CA ALA A 473 -6.67 -9.93 33.56
C ALA A 473 -7.32 -10.14 32.19
N HIS A 474 -7.08 -9.21 31.28
CA HIS A 474 -7.47 -9.33 29.85
C HIS A 474 -6.91 -10.63 29.26
N ARG A 475 -5.61 -10.84 29.38
CA ARG A 475 -4.92 -12.00 28.84
C ARG A 475 -5.43 -13.30 29.46
N ARG A 476 -5.59 -13.36 30.79
CA ARG A 476 -6.11 -14.50 31.50
C ARG A 476 -7.54 -14.88 31.11
N CYS A 477 -8.40 -13.88 30.91
CA CYS A 477 -9.75 -14.13 30.39
C CYS A 477 -9.71 -14.81 29.00
N ILE A 478 -8.85 -14.35 28.09
CA ILE A 478 -8.66 -14.98 26.76
C ILE A 478 -8.11 -16.40 26.89
N GLU A 479 -7.13 -16.64 27.76
CA GLU A 479 -6.53 -17.97 27.98
C GLU A 479 -7.58 -18.97 28.47
N VAL A 480 -8.43 -18.58 29.40
CA VAL A 480 -9.53 -19.42 29.90
C VAL A 480 -10.59 -19.64 28.82
N MET A 481 -11.01 -18.55 28.15
CA MET A 481 -12.04 -18.59 27.12
C MET A 481 -11.65 -19.47 25.94
N CYS A 482 -10.41 -19.37 25.49
CA CYS A 482 -9.88 -20.02 24.31
C CYS A 482 -8.90 -21.17 24.64
N GLU A 483 -9.00 -21.81 25.78
CA GLU A 483 -8.06 -22.81 26.31
C GLU A 483 -7.60 -23.86 25.28
N ASN A 484 -8.51 -24.31 24.43
CA ASN A 484 -8.23 -25.34 23.42
C ASN A 484 -8.07 -24.74 22.01
N GLU A 485 -7.76 -23.46 21.90
CA GLU A 485 -7.65 -22.74 20.62
C GLU A 485 -6.28 -22.06 20.51
N PRO A 486 -5.71 -21.93 19.30
CA PRO A 486 -4.44 -21.23 19.13
C PRO A 486 -4.46 -19.80 19.71
N TYR A 487 -5.62 -19.14 19.72
CA TYR A 487 -5.79 -17.78 20.24
C TYR A 487 -5.47 -17.65 21.74
N SER A 488 -5.47 -18.76 22.52
CA SER A 488 -5.03 -18.77 23.91
C SER A 488 -3.52 -18.57 24.05
N VAL A 489 -2.73 -18.82 23.01
CA VAL A 489 -1.27 -18.73 23.04
C VAL A 489 -0.81 -17.28 23.06
N ASN A 490 0.11 -16.92 23.96
CA ASN A 490 0.76 -15.63 23.95
C ASN A 490 1.73 -15.53 22.76
N SER A 491 1.66 -14.46 21.97
CA SER A 491 2.53 -14.25 20.82
C SER A 491 4.04 -14.20 21.15
N ILE A 492 4.40 -13.95 22.40
CA ILE A 492 5.80 -13.99 22.86
C ILE A 492 6.16 -15.30 23.58
N GLY A 493 5.25 -16.29 23.63
CA GLY A 493 5.43 -17.56 24.32
C GLY A 493 5.22 -17.48 25.82
N LYS A 494 5.73 -18.46 26.57
CA LYS A 494 5.69 -18.54 28.01
C LYS A 494 7.05 -18.86 28.60
N ILE A 495 7.22 -18.65 29.89
CA ILE A 495 8.44 -19.00 30.65
C ILE A 495 8.71 -20.51 30.53
N GLY A 496 9.96 -20.87 30.31
CA GLY A 496 10.41 -22.24 30.11
C GLY A 496 10.45 -22.73 28.66
N ASP A 497 9.75 -22.05 27.74
CA ASP A 497 9.76 -22.43 26.31
C ASP A 497 11.17 -22.28 25.67
N GLY A 498 12.04 -21.48 26.29
CA GLY A 498 13.42 -21.24 25.85
C GLY A 498 14.46 -22.18 26.44
N ASP A 499 14.12 -23.00 27.45
CA ASP A 499 15.11 -23.75 28.28
C ASP A 499 15.92 -24.77 27.47
N ASN A 500 15.31 -25.40 26.49
CA ASN A 500 15.95 -26.38 25.60
C ASN A 500 16.50 -25.81 24.30
N LEU A 501 16.38 -24.49 24.08
CA LEU A 501 16.88 -23.86 22.88
C LEU A 501 18.38 -23.59 22.98
N THR A 502 19.06 -23.79 21.86
CA THR A 502 20.47 -23.42 21.67
C THR A 502 20.62 -22.48 20.49
N PRO A 503 21.70 -21.69 20.39
CA PRO A 503 21.97 -20.87 19.23
C PRO A 503 21.88 -21.62 17.90
N VAL A 504 22.35 -22.87 17.87
CA VAL A 504 22.32 -23.74 16.69
C VAL A 504 20.90 -24.20 16.38
N SER A 505 20.17 -24.74 17.37
CA SER A 505 18.81 -25.24 17.14
C SER A 505 17.85 -24.13 16.72
N LEU A 506 17.98 -22.93 17.29
CA LEU A 506 17.17 -21.79 16.91
C LEU A 506 17.53 -21.28 15.50
N TYR A 507 18.80 -21.32 15.11
CA TYR A 507 19.23 -20.93 13.77
C TYR A 507 18.76 -21.94 12.71
N GLU A 508 18.80 -23.25 13.02
CA GLU A 508 18.22 -24.29 12.15
C GLU A 508 16.71 -24.05 11.95
N TYR A 509 15.96 -23.78 13.03
CA TYR A 509 14.55 -23.43 12.97
C TYR A 509 14.31 -22.15 12.17
N TYR A 510 15.11 -21.08 12.36
CA TYR A 510 15.04 -19.84 11.60
C TYR A 510 15.13 -20.09 10.09
N LYS A 511 16.10 -20.90 9.64
CA LYS A 511 16.28 -21.18 8.20
C LYS A 511 15.16 -22.02 7.62
N GLU A 512 14.77 -23.09 8.33
CA GLU A 512 13.88 -24.11 7.74
C GLU A 512 12.40 -23.80 7.97
N GLN A 513 12.04 -23.17 9.07
CA GLN A 513 10.64 -22.83 9.37
C GLN A 513 10.34 -21.36 9.17
N PHE A 514 11.07 -20.47 9.85
CA PHE A 514 10.78 -19.04 9.84
C PHE A 514 10.95 -18.41 8.44
N LEU A 515 12.04 -18.70 7.71
CA LEU A 515 12.26 -18.14 6.39
C LEU A 515 11.54 -18.92 5.25
N LYS A 516 11.50 -20.25 5.32
CA LYS A 516 10.97 -21.05 4.20
C LYS A 516 9.48 -21.32 4.28
N ASN A 517 8.94 -21.52 5.49
CA ASN A 517 7.57 -22.00 5.67
C ASN A 517 6.56 -20.92 6.09
N SER A 518 6.99 -19.75 6.55
CA SER A 518 6.08 -18.65 6.90
C SER A 518 5.53 -17.95 5.67
N VAL A 519 4.31 -17.44 5.73
CA VAL A 519 3.76 -16.54 4.70
C VAL A 519 4.35 -15.15 4.89
N VAL A 520 4.73 -14.49 3.80
CA VAL A 520 5.33 -13.16 3.85
C VAL A 520 4.45 -12.16 3.13
N LYS A 521 4.03 -11.12 3.83
CA LYS A 521 3.29 -10.01 3.25
C LYS A 521 4.09 -8.72 3.45
N ILE A 522 4.43 -8.06 2.36
CA ILE A 522 5.17 -6.81 2.37
C ILE A 522 4.23 -5.68 2.00
N PHE A 523 4.19 -4.64 2.80
CA PHE A 523 3.40 -3.45 2.56
C PHE A 523 4.31 -2.25 2.41
N TYR A 524 4.17 -1.55 1.31
CA TYR A 524 4.87 -0.31 1.03
C TYR A 524 3.88 0.84 0.90
N CYS A 525 4.12 1.93 1.62
CA CYS A 525 3.35 3.17 1.52
C CYS A 525 4.27 4.34 1.20
N GLY A 526 4.12 4.92 0.04
CA GLY A 526 4.92 6.05 -0.42
C GLY A 526 4.38 6.64 -1.72
N LYS A 527 5.06 7.65 -2.25
CA LYS A 527 4.60 8.31 -3.48
C LYS A 527 4.75 7.43 -4.71
N ASN A 528 5.89 6.77 -4.87
CA ASN A 528 6.20 5.90 -5.99
C ASN A 528 6.61 4.52 -5.46
N TYR A 529 6.26 3.48 -6.18
CA TYR A 529 6.65 2.12 -5.82
C TYR A 529 8.12 1.85 -6.21
N PRO A 530 8.97 1.36 -5.28
CA PRO A 530 10.34 1.01 -5.58
C PRO A 530 10.42 -0.41 -6.19
N GLU A 531 10.67 -0.51 -7.49
CA GLU A 531 10.74 -1.79 -8.21
C GLU A 531 11.80 -2.74 -7.64
N ILE A 532 12.88 -2.20 -7.09
CA ILE A 532 13.93 -2.97 -6.41
C ILE A 532 13.36 -3.83 -5.27
N LEU A 533 12.27 -3.43 -4.63
CA LEU A 533 11.59 -4.22 -3.60
C LEU A 533 11.07 -5.54 -4.16
N THR A 534 10.49 -5.52 -5.37
CA THR A 534 10.06 -6.73 -6.07
C THR A 534 11.25 -7.62 -6.46
N GLU A 535 12.33 -7.03 -6.97
CA GLU A 535 13.53 -7.75 -7.39
C GLU A 535 14.18 -8.49 -6.20
N TYR A 536 14.34 -7.80 -5.07
CA TYR A 536 14.87 -8.39 -3.83
C TYR A 536 13.96 -9.48 -3.29
N THR A 537 12.65 -9.22 -3.24
CA THR A 537 11.68 -10.19 -2.77
C THR A 537 11.71 -11.47 -3.61
N ALA A 538 11.72 -11.35 -4.92
CA ALA A 538 11.80 -12.50 -5.83
C ALA A 538 13.10 -13.29 -5.62
N LYS A 539 14.24 -12.60 -5.49
CA LYS A 539 15.56 -13.21 -5.30
C LYS A 539 15.69 -13.95 -3.97
N PHE A 540 15.28 -13.32 -2.87
CA PHE A 540 15.53 -13.85 -1.52
C PHE A 540 14.49 -14.88 -1.07
N PHE A 541 13.28 -14.83 -1.58
CA PHE A 541 12.19 -15.76 -1.26
C PHE A 541 11.89 -16.79 -2.36
N GLU A 542 12.72 -16.94 -3.38
CA GLU A 542 12.49 -17.76 -4.56
C GLU A 542 12.20 -19.25 -4.24
N ASN A 543 12.90 -19.81 -3.27
CA ASN A 543 12.84 -21.24 -2.93
C ASN A 543 11.96 -21.55 -1.70
N ALA A 544 11.10 -20.65 -1.32
CA ALA A 544 10.26 -20.84 -0.15
C ALA A 544 9.06 -21.76 -0.42
N GLN A 545 8.92 -22.79 0.42
CA GLN A 545 7.70 -23.62 0.49
C GLN A 545 6.83 -23.03 1.60
N ARG A 546 5.70 -22.40 1.25
CA ARG A 546 4.88 -21.69 2.22
C ARG A 546 3.75 -22.57 2.74
N ILE A 547 3.55 -22.56 4.06
CA ILE A 547 2.33 -23.09 4.68
C ILE A 547 1.17 -22.12 4.40
N GLN A 548 -0.05 -22.66 4.34
CA GLN A 548 -1.23 -21.81 4.39
C GLN A 548 -1.41 -21.31 5.82
N ILE A 549 -1.64 -20.02 6.00
CA ILE A 549 -2.15 -19.47 7.26
C ILE A 549 -3.58 -20.01 7.41
N ASN A 550 -3.90 -20.51 8.60
CA ASN A 550 -5.28 -20.86 8.90
C ASN A 550 -6.16 -19.60 8.77
N GLU A 551 -6.96 -19.55 7.72
CA GLU A 551 -8.04 -18.58 7.57
C GLU A 551 -9.19 -18.86 8.55
N ALA A 552 -8.91 -19.66 9.59
CA ALA A 552 -9.90 -20.27 10.44
C ALA A 552 -10.59 -19.25 11.35
N TYR A 553 -11.65 -18.71 10.82
CA TYR A 553 -12.80 -18.31 11.62
C TYR A 553 -13.52 -19.59 12.03
N LEU A 554 -13.11 -20.19 13.13
CA LEU A 554 -13.86 -21.30 13.69
C LEU A 554 -15.16 -20.73 14.30
N GLN A 555 -16.29 -20.89 13.59
CA GLN A 555 -17.58 -20.86 14.22
C GLN A 555 -17.59 -22.00 15.24
N LYS A 556 -17.67 -21.65 16.51
CA LYS A 556 -18.11 -22.61 17.53
C LYS A 556 -19.62 -22.63 17.56
N ASP A 557 -20.18 -23.81 17.85
CA ASP A 557 -21.59 -23.97 18.15
C ASP A 557 -22.03 -23.01 19.26
N GLU A 558 -23.32 -22.67 19.32
CA GLU A 558 -23.87 -21.80 20.33
C GLU A 558 -23.50 -22.35 21.76
N ILE A 559 -22.88 -21.48 22.55
CA ILE A 559 -22.50 -21.81 23.92
C ILE A 559 -23.76 -21.76 24.77
N LYS A 560 -24.03 -22.86 25.51
CA LYS A 560 -25.14 -22.91 26.43
C LYS A 560 -24.79 -22.20 27.75
N GLU A 561 -25.77 -21.68 28.45
CA GLU A 561 -25.57 -20.96 29.71
C GLU A 561 -24.89 -21.85 30.76
N SER A 562 -25.10 -23.19 30.71
CA SER A 562 -24.42 -24.19 31.55
C SER A 562 -22.93 -24.36 31.29
N ASP A 563 -22.43 -23.87 30.16
CA ASP A 563 -21.03 -24.05 29.72
C ASP A 563 -20.19 -22.80 30.01
N VAL A 564 -20.77 -21.75 30.61
CA VAL A 564 -20.06 -20.53 30.98
C VAL A 564 -19.03 -20.80 32.04
N LYS A 565 -17.78 -20.43 31.77
CA LYS A 565 -16.67 -20.57 32.71
C LYS A 565 -16.63 -19.38 33.68
N TYR A 566 -16.54 -19.64 34.98
CA TYR A 566 -16.39 -18.62 36.03
C TYR A 566 -15.03 -18.81 36.69
N VAL A 567 -14.14 -17.83 36.58
CA VAL A 567 -12.80 -17.88 37.17
C VAL A 567 -12.55 -16.65 38.01
N GLU A 568 -12.08 -16.88 39.23
CA GLU A 568 -11.66 -15.83 40.14
C GLU A 568 -10.20 -16.07 40.53
N GLU A 569 -9.40 -15.02 40.47
CA GLU A 569 -7.98 -15.07 40.79
C GLU A 569 -7.64 -13.94 41.76
N VAL A 570 -6.93 -14.28 42.85
CA VAL A 570 -6.58 -13.33 43.91
C VAL A 570 -5.16 -12.83 43.70
N GLN A 571 -4.98 -11.51 43.71
CA GLN A 571 -3.68 -10.86 43.67
C GLN A 571 -3.66 -9.62 44.56
N ASN A 572 -2.46 -9.11 44.87
CA ASN A 572 -2.34 -7.86 45.63
C ASN A 572 -2.76 -6.66 44.73
N ILE A 573 -4.05 -6.34 44.79
CA ILE A 573 -4.67 -5.19 44.05
C ILE A 573 -5.70 -4.51 44.94
N THR A 574 -5.96 -3.25 44.69
CA THR A 574 -6.94 -2.42 45.42
C THR A 574 -8.27 -2.24 44.65
N GLN A 575 -8.35 -2.72 43.44
CA GLN A 575 -9.52 -2.56 42.57
C GLN A 575 -9.70 -3.80 41.71
N GLY A 576 -10.89 -4.39 41.75
CA GLY A 576 -11.26 -5.57 40.96
C GLY A 576 -11.25 -5.30 39.43
N LYS A 577 -10.81 -6.29 38.66
CA LYS A 577 -10.86 -6.25 37.21
C LYS A 577 -11.79 -7.34 36.71
N LEU A 578 -12.99 -6.95 36.30
CA LEU A 578 -13.99 -7.85 35.75
C LEU A 578 -13.86 -7.87 34.23
N PHE A 579 -13.72 -9.06 33.65
CA PHE A 579 -13.76 -9.31 32.22
C PHE A 579 -14.83 -10.35 31.91
N MET A 580 -15.73 -10.03 30.99
CA MET A 580 -16.73 -10.95 30.47
C MET A 580 -16.42 -11.20 28.98
N GLY A 581 -16.10 -12.45 28.66
CA GLY A 581 -15.77 -12.90 27.32
C GLY A 581 -16.98 -13.48 26.59
N PHE A 582 -17.23 -13.06 25.37
CA PHE A 582 -18.36 -13.48 24.55
C PHE A 582 -17.89 -13.98 23.19
N ARG A 583 -18.61 -14.97 22.62
CA ARG A 583 -18.48 -15.39 21.22
C ARG A 583 -19.44 -14.57 20.37
N VAL A 584 -18.93 -14.01 19.27
CA VAL A 584 -19.73 -13.10 18.41
C VAL A 584 -20.49 -13.86 17.32
N ASN A 585 -20.03 -15.05 16.92
CA ASN A 585 -20.69 -15.99 16.01
C ASN A 585 -21.17 -15.37 14.67
N THR A 586 -20.39 -14.46 14.09
CA THR A 586 -20.65 -13.88 12.78
C THR A 586 -19.52 -14.17 11.80
N GLN A 587 -19.86 -14.38 10.53
CA GLN A 587 -18.85 -14.54 9.47
C GLN A 587 -18.19 -13.20 9.15
N PRO A 588 -16.85 -13.15 8.99
CA PRO A 588 -16.16 -11.94 8.61
C PRO A 588 -16.70 -11.32 7.33
N LEU A 589 -16.81 -10.00 7.31
CA LEU A 589 -17.23 -9.20 6.16
C LEU A 589 -18.65 -9.51 5.64
N SER A 590 -19.45 -10.29 6.39
CA SER A 590 -20.89 -10.44 6.14
C SER A 590 -21.67 -9.20 6.62
N ALA A 591 -22.95 -9.09 6.26
CA ALA A 591 -23.81 -8.03 6.77
C ALA A 591 -23.94 -8.09 8.30
N GLU A 592 -24.07 -9.30 8.86
CA GLU A 592 -24.12 -9.52 10.31
C GLU A 592 -22.81 -9.12 11.01
N TYR A 593 -21.67 -9.24 10.35
CA TYR A 593 -20.37 -8.80 10.89
C TYR A 593 -20.37 -7.29 11.15
N TYR A 594 -20.82 -6.47 10.18
CA TYR A 594 -20.89 -5.00 10.37
C TYR A 594 -21.89 -4.63 11.45
N ALA A 595 -23.00 -5.34 11.54
CA ALA A 595 -23.99 -5.18 12.60
C ALA A 595 -23.44 -5.54 13.98
N ALA A 596 -22.66 -6.61 14.09
CA ALA A 596 -21.98 -6.98 15.34
C ALA A 596 -20.93 -5.96 15.77
N VAL A 597 -20.20 -5.35 14.81
CA VAL A 597 -19.25 -4.26 15.10
C VAL A 597 -19.97 -3.05 15.72
N LEU A 598 -21.14 -2.67 15.17
CA LEU A 598 -21.97 -1.60 15.73
C LEU A 598 -22.57 -1.97 17.08
N CYS A 599 -22.99 -3.24 17.27
CA CYS A 599 -23.46 -3.74 18.58
C CYS A 599 -22.39 -3.53 19.66
N VAL A 600 -21.15 -3.90 19.40
CA VAL A 600 -20.04 -3.71 20.36
C VAL A 600 -19.75 -2.24 20.61
N ALA A 601 -19.85 -1.39 19.59
CA ALA A 601 -19.66 0.04 19.75
C ALA A 601 -20.76 0.67 20.63
N ILE A 602 -22.01 0.32 20.41
CA ILE A 602 -23.15 0.78 21.24
C ILE A 602 -23.03 0.25 22.67
N LEU A 603 -22.59 -1.01 22.84
CA LEU A 603 -22.43 -1.61 24.15
C LEU A 603 -21.38 -0.86 24.97
N GLY A 604 -20.18 -0.62 24.41
CA GLY A 604 -19.06 -0.19 25.25
C GLY A 604 -17.99 0.67 24.60
N GLN A 605 -18.22 1.33 23.45
CA GLN A 605 -17.23 2.24 22.84
C GLN A 605 -17.69 3.70 22.92
N GLY A 606 -16.86 4.54 23.53
CA GLY A 606 -17.14 5.97 23.67
C GLY A 606 -18.06 6.33 24.83
N THR A 607 -18.20 7.64 25.07
CA THR A 607 -18.91 8.20 26.24
C THR A 607 -20.44 8.09 26.16
N GLN A 608 -20.98 7.76 25.01
CA GLN A 608 -22.43 7.56 24.82
C GLN A 608 -22.82 6.08 24.82
N SER A 609 -21.86 5.16 25.05
CA SER A 609 -22.13 3.74 25.08
C SER A 609 -22.95 3.34 26.32
N LYS A 610 -23.75 2.27 26.19
CA LYS A 610 -24.61 1.79 27.27
C LYS A 610 -23.83 1.45 28.54
N MET A 611 -22.68 0.82 28.45
CA MET A 611 -21.84 0.50 29.61
C MET A 611 -21.29 1.76 30.28
N PHE A 612 -20.79 2.72 29.48
CA PHE A 612 -20.27 3.95 30.04
C PHE A 612 -21.37 4.71 30.80
N VAL A 613 -22.51 4.91 30.17
CA VAL A 613 -23.64 5.69 30.75
C VAL A 613 -24.23 4.96 31.97
N ASN A 614 -24.51 3.65 31.85
CA ASN A 614 -25.28 2.95 32.90
C ASN A 614 -24.42 2.39 34.02
N ILE A 615 -23.16 1.99 33.78
CA ILE A 615 -22.28 1.43 34.83
C ILE A 615 -21.46 2.52 35.51
N ARG A 616 -20.86 3.42 34.70
CA ARG A 616 -19.98 4.48 35.22
C ARG A 616 -20.75 5.71 35.67
N GLU A 617 -21.56 6.32 34.78
CA GLU A 617 -22.16 7.64 35.07
C GLU A 617 -23.37 7.53 36.02
N LYS A 618 -24.37 6.66 35.73
CA LYS A 618 -25.60 6.55 36.54
C LYS A 618 -25.39 5.83 37.84
N ASN A 619 -24.65 4.72 37.86
CA ASN A 619 -24.47 3.89 39.00
C ASN A 619 -23.15 4.11 39.76
N SER A 620 -22.22 4.88 39.20
CA SER A 620 -20.88 5.19 39.77
C SER A 620 -20.12 3.96 40.23
N MET A 621 -20.35 2.78 39.60
CA MET A 621 -19.78 1.51 40.01
C MET A 621 -18.36 1.28 39.52
N ALA A 622 -17.96 1.97 38.46
CA ALA A 622 -16.70 1.70 37.77
C ALA A 622 -15.95 2.98 37.43
N TYR A 623 -14.63 2.95 37.56
CA TYR A 623 -13.76 4.00 37.05
C TYR A 623 -13.74 4.03 35.51
N TYR A 624 -13.75 2.85 34.88
CA TYR A 624 -13.97 2.67 33.46
C TYR A 624 -14.85 1.45 33.19
N ALA A 625 -15.67 1.52 32.16
CA ALA A 625 -16.49 0.42 31.66
C ALA A 625 -16.50 0.49 30.12
N ALA A 626 -16.09 -0.59 29.46
CA ALA A 626 -15.96 -0.61 28.01
C ALA A 626 -16.15 -2.02 27.44
N ALA A 627 -16.38 -2.08 26.11
CA ALA A 627 -16.37 -3.33 25.36
C ALA A 627 -15.55 -3.16 24.07
N TYR A 628 -14.83 -4.21 23.68
CA TYR A 628 -14.18 -4.26 22.37
C TYR A 628 -14.29 -5.67 21.80
N SER A 629 -14.15 -5.81 20.50
CA SER A 629 -14.09 -7.11 19.84
C SER A 629 -12.79 -7.31 19.07
N ASN A 630 -12.21 -8.51 19.22
CA ASN A 630 -11.21 -8.97 18.27
C ASN A 630 -11.95 -9.53 17.04
N ARG A 631 -12.02 -8.69 16.00
CA ARG A 631 -12.78 -8.98 14.78
C ARG A 631 -12.20 -10.15 13.97
N MET A 632 -10.89 -10.44 14.19
CA MET A 632 -10.19 -11.54 13.50
C MET A 632 -10.46 -12.89 14.16
N LYS A 633 -10.95 -12.91 15.39
CA LYS A 633 -11.27 -14.13 16.13
C LYS A 633 -12.77 -14.32 16.41
N GLY A 634 -13.58 -13.27 16.22
CA GLY A 634 -14.99 -13.33 16.55
C GLY A 634 -15.25 -13.42 18.05
N VAL A 635 -14.41 -12.76 18.86
CA VAL A 635 -14.60 -12.65 20.31
C VAL A 635 -14.81 -11.21 20.72
N MET A 636 -15.64 -11.01 21.75
CA MET A 636 -15.88 -9.71 22.38
C MET A 636 -15.53 -9.81 23.86
N LEU A 637 -14.90 -8.78 24.39
CA LEU A 637 -14.69 -8.62 25.83
C LEU A 637 -15.40 -7.36 26.32
N ALA A 638 -16.29 -7.51 27.30
CA ALA A 638 -16.84 -6.42 28.08
C ALA A 638 -16.12 -6.39 29.43
N TYR A 639 -15.63 -5.23 29.86
CA TYR A 639 -14.80 -5.14 31.03
C TYR A 639 -15.00 -3.86 31.82
N CYS A 640 -14.77 -3.95 33.14
CA CYS A 640 -14.79 -2.77 34.00
C CYS A 640 -13.84 -2.95 35.19
N ALA A 641 -13.44 -1.82 35.78
CA ALA A 641 -12.68 -1.74 37.01
C ALA A 641 -13.62 -1.28 38.13
N ILE A 642 -13.83 -2.11 39.14
CA ILE A 642 -14.87 -1.98 40.15
C ILE A 642 -14.34 -2.26 41.57
N ASP A 643 -15.06 -1.83 42.55
CA ASP A 643 -14.87 -2.34 43.92
C ASP A 643 -15.27 -3.80 43.99
N PHE A 644 -14.59 -4.59 44.84
CA PHE A 644 -14.79 -6.05 44.90
C PHE A 644 -16.24 -6.45 45.20
N ALA A 645 -16.92 -5.71 46.08
CA ALA A 645 -18.33 -5.94 46.44
C ALA A 645 -19.31 -5.74 45.26
N ASN A 646 -18.90 -5.02 44.21
CA ASN A 646 -19.77 -4.69 43.06
C ASN A 646 -19.73 -5.74 41.93
N LYS A 647 -19.02 -6.87 42.12
CA LYS A 647 -18.83 -7.90 41.10
C LYS A 647 -20.13 -8.35 40.44
N GLU A 648 -21.07 -8.85 41.27
CA GLU A 648 -22.33 -9.41 40.77
C GLU A 648 -23.25 -8.35 40.14
N ALA A 649 -23.29 -7.17 40.76
CA ALA A 649 -24.08 -6.05 40.23
C ALA A 649 -23.55 -5.58 38.87
N ALA A 650 -22.22 -5.49 38.70
CA ALA A 650 -21.61 -5.12 37.42
C ALA A 650 -21.85 -6.18 36.34
N GLN A 651 -21.73 -7.49 36.69
CA GLN A 651 -22.06 -8.58 35.77
C GLN A 651 -23.50 -8.50 35.29
N THR A 652 -24.44 -8.26 36.19
CA THR A 652 -25.87 -8.14 35.89
C THR A 652 -26.12 -6.95 34.97
N LEU A 653 -25.57 -5.78 35.28
CA LEU A 653 -25.70 -4.59 34.46
C LEU A 653 -25.13 -4.81 33.06
N ILE A 654 -23.96 -5.43 32.88
CA ILE A 654 -23.40 -5.72 31.56
C ILE A 654 -24.35 -6.60 30.73
N LYS A 655 -24.91 -7.66 31.35
CA LYS A 655 -25.90 -8.54 30.70
C LYS A 655 -27.15 -7.76 30.30
N GLU A 656 -27.70 -6.95 31.19
CA GLU A 656 -28.90 -6.12 30.95
C GLU A 656 -28.66 -5.13 29.76
N GLN A 657 -27.46 -4.53 29.66
CA GLN A 657 -27.15 -3.64 28.53
C GLN A 657 -27.09 -4.40 27.19
N LEU A 658 -26.54 -5.61 27.18
CA LEU A 658 -26.54 -6.45 25.98
C LEU A 658 -27.97 -6.92 25.63
N ASP A 659 -28.79 -7.28 26.63
CA ASP A 659 -30.18 -7.66 26.43
C ASP A 659 -31.05 -6.51 25.92
N ALA A 660 -30.80 -5.28 26.38
CA ALA A 660 -31.42 -4.10 25.82
C ALA A 660 -31.14 -3.98 24.30
N ILE A 661 -29.88 -4.19 23.86
CA ILE A 661 -29.54 -4.18 22.43
C ILE A 661 -30.25 -5.33 21.69
N ARG A 662 -30.29 -6.55 22.27
CA ARG A 662 -30.99 -7.72 21.70
C ARG A 662 -32.48 -7.47 21.48
N ASN A 663 -33.09 -6.70 22.37
CA ASN A 663 -34.53 -6.34 22.33
C ASN A 663 -34.82 -5.10 21.45
N GLY A 664 -33.81 -4.48 20.87
CA GLY A 664 -33.94 -3.29 20.03
C GLY A 664 -34.07 -1.98 20.83
N ASP A 665 -33.78 -2.00 22.12
CA ASP A 665 -33.73 -0.80 22.95
C ASP A 665 -32.42 -0.05 22.70
N ILE A 666 -32.36 0.59 21.55
CA ILE A 666 -31.24 1.41 21.06
C ILE A 666 -31.82 2.77 20.72
N THR A 667 -31.40 3.82 21.41
CA THR A 667 -31.79 5.17 21.07
C THR A 667 -31.14 5.65 19.80
N GLN A 668 -31.78 6.61 19.11
CA GLN A 668 -31.22 7.21 17.90
C GLN A 668 -29.84 7.88 18.17
N ASP A 669 -29.67 8.48 19.34
CA ASP A 669 -28.42 9.13 19.73
C ASP A 669 -27.29 8.11 19.95
N GLU A 670 -27.54 6.97 20.60
CA GLU A 670 -26.57 5.87 20.74
C GLU A 670 -26.14 5.33 19.37
N TYR A 671 -27.11 5.11 18.46
CA TYR A 671 -26.83 4.64 17.12
C TYR A 671 -25.98 5.66 16.31
N ILE A 672 -26.38 6.93 16.28
CA ILE A 672 -25.64 7.98 15.56
C ILE A 672 -24.23 8.14 16.12
N ALA A 673 -24.07 8.13 17.45
CA ALA A 673 -22.77 8.24 18.10
C ALA A 673 -21.85 7.06 17.74
N ALA A 674 -22.36 5.83 17.78
CA ALA A 674 -21.57 4.65 17.40
C ALA A 674 -21.15 4.65 15.94
N VAL A 675 -22.07 4.95 15.00
CA VAL A 675 -21.75 5.09 13.56
C VAL A 675 -20.69 6.15 13.35
N LYS A 676 -20.85 7.33 13.96
CA LYS A 676 -19.90 8.44 13.82
C LYS A 676 -18.52 8.09 14.35
N THR A 677 -18.45 7.44 15.51
CA THR A 677 -17.17 7.02 16.13
C THR A 677 -16.43 6.04 15.21
N LEU A 678 -17.10 4.98 14.76
CA LEU A 678 -16.49 3.97 13.88
C LEU A 678 -16.06 4.55 12.53
N CYS A 679 -16.88 5.42 11.93
CA CYS A 679 -16.53 6.06 10.66
C CYS A 679 -15.33 7.01 10.82
N ASN A 680 -15.28 7.80 11.90
CA ASN A 680 -14.14 8.69 12.17
C ASN A 680 -12.85 7.90 12.37
N ASP A 681 -12.89 6.78 13.11
CA ASP A 681 -11.73 5.91 13.29
C ASP A 681 -11.24 5.37 11.95
N LEU A 682 -12.15 4.91 11.07
CA LEU A 682 -11.80 4.42 9.74
C LEU A 682 -11.17 5.52 8.87
N TYR A 683 -11.72 6.72 8.87
CA TYR A 683 -11.17 7.84 8.09
C TYR A 683 -9.80 8.28 8.62
N SER A 684 -9.57 8.21 9.94
CA SER A 684 -8.30 8.56 10.57
C SER A 684 -7.14 7.67 10.13
N TYR A 685 -7.40 6.44 9.67
CA TYR A 685 -6.32 5.59 9.14
C TYR A 685 -5.57 6.23 8.00
N SER A 686 -6.23 7.05 7.19
CA SER A 686 -5.58 7.78 6.10
C SER A 686 -4.54 8.81 6.60
N ASP A 687 -4.56 9.21 7.88
CA ASP A 687 -3.68 10.24 8.43
C ASP A 687 -2.33 9.71 8.93
N SER A 688 -2.15 8.39 8.95
CA SER A 688 -0.90 7.71 9.31
C SER A 688 -0.60 6.57 8.36
N GLN A 689 0.58 6.61 7.73
CA GLN A 689 1.04 5.53 6.84
C GLN A 689 1.08 4.20 7.59
N SER A 690 1.63 4.18 8.81
CA SER A 690 1.74 2.95 9.60
C SER A 690 0.37 2.37 9.97
N HIS A 691 -0.61 3.21 10.38
CA HIS A 691 -1.97 2.75 10.68
C HIS A 691 -2.68 2.23 9.44
N MET A 692 -2.52 2.92 8.31
CA MET A 692 -3.09 2.50 7.03
C MET A 692 -2.55 1.13 6.59
N LEU A 693 -1.21 0.92 6.68
CA LEU A 693 -0.62 -0.38 6.36
C LEU A 693 -1.06 -1.48 7.32
N SER A 694 -1.20 -1.19 8.63
CA SER A 694 -1.73 -2.15 9.60
C SER A 694 -3.19 -2.50 9.32
N TYR A 695 -4.00 -1.52 8.93
CA TYR A 695 -5.39 -1.77 8.51
C TYR A 695 -5.44 -2.73 7.31
N TYR A 696 -4.68 -2.45 6.25
CA TYR A 696 -4.67 -3.30 5.06
C TYR A 696 -4.08 -4.69 5.34
N PHE A 697 -3.06 -4.79 6.19
CA PHE A 697 -2.56 -6.07 6.64
C PHE A 697 -3.67 -6.89 7.31
N ASN A 698 -4.40 -6.31 8.27
CA ASN A 698 -5.51 -6.96 8.94
C ASN A 698 -6.59 -7.43 7.95
N GLN A 699 -6.94 -6.58 6.97
CA GLN A 699 -7.88 -6.96 5.91
C GLN A 699 -7.35 -8.13 5.06
N SER A 700 -6.04 -8.14 4.76
CA SER A 700 -5.42 -9.22 3.99
C SER A 700 -5.42 -10.57 4.70
N VAL A 701 -5.40 -10.57 6.05
CA VAL A 701 -5.55 -11.78 6.88
C VAL A 701 -6.99 -12.30 6.84
N LEU A 702 -7.99 -11.41 6.67
CA LEU A 702 -9.40 -11.78 6.47
C LEU A 702 -9.69 -12.32 5.06
N GLY A 703 -8.70 -12.37 4.17
CA GLY A 703 -8.85 -12.87 2.80
C GLY A 703 -9.49 -11.87 1.82
N LYS A 704 -9.96 -10.71 2.27
CA LYS A 704 -10.51 -9.66 1.41
C LYS A 704 -10.10 -8.28 1.91
N ILE A 705 -9.41 -7.53 1.06
CA ILE A 705 -9.01 -6.17 1.35
C ILE A 705 -10.15 -5.21 0.95
N THR A 706 -10.67 -4.49 1.94
CA THR A 706 -11.72 -3.47 1.79
C THR A 706 -11.13 -2.10 2.15
N ASP A 707 -11.40 -1.09 1.35
CA ASP A 707 -10.95 0.28 1.64
C ASP A 707 -11.66 0.83 2.89
N PRO A 708 -10.99 1.64 3.75
CA PRO A 708 -11.62 2.23 4.94
C PRO A 708 -12.91 3.01 4.62
N SER A 709 -12.96 3.70 3.50
CA SER A 709 -14.17 4.44 3.07
C SER A 709 -15.32 3.51 2.70
N GLU A 710 -15.03 2.42 1.99
CA GLU A 710 -16.03 1.40 1.66
C GLU A 710 -16.55 0.70 2.93
N TYR A 711 -15.64 0.39 3.86
CA TYR A 711 -16.02 -0.19 5.15
C TYR A 711 -16.95 0.78 5.92
N ALA A 712 -16.65 2.09 5.92
CA ALA A 712 -17.47 3.10 6.56
C ALA A 712 -18.88 3.20 5.93
N GLU A 713 -19.01 3.07 4.60
CA GLU A 713 -20.34 3.05 3.96
C GLU A 713 -21.15 1.81 4.38
N LYS A 714 -20.51 0.64 4.50
CA LYS A 714 -21.21 -0.57 5.01
C LYS A 714 -21.67 -0.42 6.45
N ILE A 715 -20.91 0.27 7.30
CA ILE A 715 -21.33 0.61 8.66
C ILE A 715 -22.59 1.50 8.65
N LYS A 716 -22.67 2.49 7.75
CA LYS A 716 -23.81 3.40 7.64
C LYS A 716 -25.10 2.74 7.10
N GLU A 717 -24.97 1.64 6.35
CA GLU A 717 -26.09 0.88 5.80
C GLU A 717 -26.79 0.00 6.85
N VAL A 718 -26.14 -0.29 7.98
CA VAL A 718 -26.66 -1.17 9.04
C VAL A 718 -27.80 -0.53 9.79
N THR A 719 -28.91 -1.22 9.94
CA THR A 719 -30.08 -0.76 10.68
C THR A 719 -30.06 -1.20 12.15
N ILE A 720 -30.87 -0.55 13.00
CA ILE A 720 -31.06 -0.97 14.40
C ILE A 720 -31.59 -2.41 14.48
N GLU A 721 -32.45 -2.82 13.55
CA GLU A 721 -32.95 -4.20 13.48
C GLU A 721 -31.83 -5.21 13.21
N ASP A 722 -30.90 -4.87 12.29
CA ASP A 722 -29.74 -5.72 11.98
C ASP A 722 -28.82 -5.85 13.21
N ILE A 723 -28.61 -4.76 13.95
CA ILE A 723 -27.82 -4.76 15.19
C ILE A 723 -28.45 -5.70 16.22
N SER A 724 -29.78 -5.63 16.41
CA SER A 724 -30.50 -6.48 17.35
C SER A 724 -30.43 -7.95 16.95
N LYS A 725 -30.54 -8.26 15.64
CA LYS A 725 -30.35 -9.64 15.12
C LYS A 725 -28.95 -10.15 15.39
N ALA A 726 -27.91 -9.35 15.13
CA ALA A 726 -26.53 -9.72 15.38
C ALA A 726 -26.25 -9.91 16.90
N ALA A 727 -26.80 -9.04 17.74
CA ALA A 727 -26.67 -9.14 19.20
C ALA A 727 -27.23 -10.45 19.77
N LYS A 728 -28.28 -11.02 19.18
CA LYS A 728 -28.85 -12.32 19.57
C LYS A 728 -27.90 -13.49 19.34
N ARG A 729 -26.93 -13.34 18.44
CA ARG A 729 -25.90 -14.36 18.17
C ARG A 729 -24.71 -14.28 19.13
N ILE A 730 -24.58 -13.19 19.89
CA ILE A 730 -23.51 -13.00 20.86
C ILE A 730 -23.83 -13.80 22.12
N SER A 731 -22.98 -14.76 22.49
CA SER A 731 -23.17 -15.62 23.66
C SER A 731 -22.03 -15.45 24.64
N LEU A 732 -22.35 -15.43 25.96
CA LEU A 732 -21.39 -15.36 27.04
C LEU A 732 -20.64 -16.71 27.12
N ASP A 733 -19.33 -16.69 27.21
CA ASP A 733 -18.44 -17.85 27.29
C ASP A 733 -17.73 -17.89 28.66
N THR A 734 -17.16 -16.78 29.08
CA THR A 734 -16.29 -16.75 30.27
C THR A 734 -16.52 -15.49 31.09
N VAL A 735 -16.53 -15.62 32.40
CA VAL A 735 -16.47 -14.52 33.35
C VAL A 735 -15.18 -14.69 34.16
N TYR A 736 -14.26 -13.76 34.01
CA TYR A 736 -13.01 -13.72 34.75
C TYR A 736 -12.96 -12.50 35.67
N PHE A 737 -12.62 -12.74 36.93
CA PHE A 737 -12.51 -11.67 37.91
C PHE A 737 -11.17 -11.74 38.64
N LEU A 738 -10.35 -10.72 38.46
CA LEU A 738 -9.14 -10.51 39.23
C LEU A 738 -9.53 -9.68 40.46
N THR A 739 -9.32 -10.25 41.66
CA THR A 739 -9.70 -9.64 42.95
C THR A 739 -8.50 -9.50 43.88
N GLY A 740 -8.65 -8.68 44.93
CA GLY A 740 -7.69 -8.55 46.01
C GLY A 740 -7.96 -9.57 47.15
N GLU A 741 -6.99 -9.73 48.06
CA GLU A 741 -7.24 -10.35 49.35
C GLU A 741 -8.29 -9.50 50.07
N GLY A 742 -9.48 -10.07 50.32
CA GLY A 742 -10.54 -9.37 51.02
C GLY A 742 -10.08 -8.97 52.44
N GLU A 743 -10.44 -7.73 52.86
CA GLU A 743 -10.35 -7.35 54.27
C GLU A 743 -11.28 -8.22 55.14
#